data_8d4babcda32f23d0104cdccde608fcc7
#
_entry.id   8d4babcda32f23d0104cdccde608fcc7
#
_cell.length_a   1.000
_cell.length_b   1.000
_cell.length_c   1.000
_cell.angle_alpha   90.00
_cell.angle_beta   90.00
_cell.angle_gamma   90.00
#
_symmetry.space_group_name_H-M   'P 1'
#
loop_
_entity.id
_entity.type
_entity.pdbx_description
1 polymer ?
#
loop_
_entity_poly.entity_id
_entity_poly.type
_entity_poly.pdbx_seq_one_letter_code
_entity_poly.pdbx_strand_id
1 'polypeptide(L)'
;MRLSYWNVAAALACFLLLVSIGQAQRRGNGGRGRGQGRNRGQSQRQQAAPAAAPAANRPASDCTLSTGEPGVCQPLSHCVFQFNAIDDLALSKCGATTKVCCPLNTPAATGTLDFSRPVTVTARRVSIPKISKDDLDIAGRASLSIVRGIEDAERTLLNDGKFAKKRTTASLHAAFFGSKPIVQSLGRDGLIGLEATRELARKFNLDSTQGRDGLQRFNIQNTVISDACPPVPRCPSTKYRSPDGRCNNLQNREWGKSLTAFERFMPPNYADGLTLPRVSLDGNPLPNPRTISVAADPDGDFPNERNTLMLMQFAQFVDHDLTLTGVTRFRNGSAITCCDEEFLTNPTKRHFACMPIDLDANDHFYSEFNLRCIEFVRSVPAPRPQCTFGPREQLNQLTAYMDSSNIYGSTEEEAKSLRSFRDGRLASTFFSRDELLPRQTDGTQECNEQGTDFVCFRAGDERVNEQVSLTAMHTLWLREHNRVAGELHRLNPGWKDEILYQEARRIVAAEFQHICFNEFLPLLLGRKVMEQFDLLLTPYGYSHSYDPNLNAGIGNVFATAAYRYGHTLVQGNIELINEDGSVHKRIPLAAQFFNPNEIYHPGNLDRFYRGLITQPAQTYDRFVTQQLTNHLYEPIGQGFGMDLVALNIQRGRDHGIPSYNDWREHCGMSRITDFAQLADIMTPESAKAFAQVYKYPDDIDLFPAGVNEKSVPGGTLGPTFACLVAEQFRRMKNGDRFWYENGGLESSFNEVQIEEIRKASLARVICDNSNLNYVQPLVMIREAQWNPKVDCNGEDIPRVSLDNWQNEPVWT
;
A
#
# COMPACT_ATOMS: atom_id res chain seq x y z
N MET A 1 22.85 11.87 50.40
CA MET A 1 22.81 10.77 51.39
C MET A 1 22.67 9.51 50.58
N ARG A 2 23.75 8.79 50.29
CA ARG A 2 24.48 7.72 51.03
C ARG A 2 23.50 6.74 51.66
N LEU A 3 23.47 5.58 51.21
CA LEU A 3 24.14 4.24 51.36
C LEU A 3 23.03 3.18 51.37
N SER A 4 23.17 1.95 51.09
CA SER A 4 24.24 1.05 50.67
C SER A 4 23.66 -0.35 50.49
N TYR A 5 24.21 -1.09 49.55
CA TYR A 5 24.56 -2.53 49.52
C TYR A 5 24.09 -3.49 50.62
N TRP A 6 23.71 -4.69 50.21
CA TRP A 6 24.27 -6.03 50.56
C TRP A 6 23.44 -7.10 49.90
N ASN A 7 23.93 -7.83 48.89
CA ASN A 7 24.57 -9.14 48.85
C ASN A 7 23.91 -10.22 49.75
N VAL A 8 23.56 -11.36 49.12
CA VAL A 8 24.25 -12.64 49.33
C VAL A 8 23.82 -13.65 48.26
N ALA A 9 24.85 -14.27 47.70
CA ALA A 9 24.82 -15.37 46.74
C ALA A 9 24.67 -16.72 47.49
N ALA A 10 24.54 -17.75 46.65
CA ALA A 10 24.80 -19.17 46.87
C ALA A 10 23.59 -20.06 47.20
N ALA A 11 23.31 -21.00 46.36
CA ALA A 11 23.81 -22.35 46.42
C ALA A 11 23.51 -23.14 45.16
N LEU A 12 24.58 -23.59 44.53
CA LEU A 12 24.70 -24.75 43.65
C LEU A 12 24.15 -26.03 44.31
N ALA A 13 23.63 -26.96 43.56
CA ALA A 13 24.17 -28.30 43.36
C ALA A 13 23.11 -29.33 42.99
N CYS A 14 23.42 -30.03 41.91
CA CYS A 14 23.31 -31.45 41.68
C CYS A 14 21.95 -32.16 41.70
N PHE A 15 21.54 -32.70 40.58
CA PHE A 15 21.60 -34.17 40.39
C PHE A 15 21.54 -34.53 38.91
N LEU A 16 22.66 -35.00 38.38
CA LEU A 16 22.80 -35.91 37.23
C LEU A 16 22.48 -37.33 37.74
N LEU A 17 21.92 -38.15 36.85
CA LEU A 17 22.19 -39.55 36.65
C LEU A 17 21.01 -40.21 35.89
N LEU A 18 21.26 -40.60 34.64
CA LEU A 18 21.54 -41.99 34.14
C LEU A 18 20.25 -42.80 34.00
N VAL A 19 20.02 -43.58 32.98
CA VAL A 19 20.76 -44.51 32.12
C VAL A 19 19.88 -44.98 30.97
N SER A 20 20.20 -44.88 29.70
CA SER A 20 20.80 -45.90 28.82
C SER A 20 20.01 -47.19 28.54
N ILE A 21 20.00 -47.50 27.22
CA ILE A 21 20.16 -48.79 26.57
C ILE A 21 18.91 -49.57 26.13
N GLY A 22 18.86 -49.86 24.84
CA GLY A 22 18.06 -50.89 24.21
C GLY A 22 18.27 -50.99 22.72
N GLN A 23 19.49 -51.34 22.25
CA GLN A 23 19.74 -51.84 20.89
C GLN A 23 19.17 -53.25 20.73
N ALA A 24 18.58 -53.57 19.58
CA ALA A 24 18.65 -54.92 19.04
C ALA A 24 18.65 -54.89 17.50
N GLN A 25 19.75 -55.33 16.96
CA GLN A 25 20.00 -55.73 15.56
C GLN A 25 19.28 -57.03 15.18
N ARG A 26 18.99 -57.19 13.89
CA ARG A 26 19.27 -58.36 13.02
C ARG A 26 18.86 -58.04 11.59
N ARG A 27 19.77 -57.88 10.67
CA ARG A 27 20.50 -58.78 9.74
C ARG A 27 19.62 -59.73 8.93
N GLY A 28 19.75 -59.63 7.61
CA GLY A 28 19.59 -60.70 6.67
C GLY A 28 19.48 -60.21 5.22
N ASN A 29 20.63 -60.16 4.48
CA ASN A 29 20.98 -60.72 3.21
C ASN A 29 19.85 -60.90 2.15
N GLY A 30 20.04 -60.55 0.91
CA GLY A 30 21.10 -60.55 -0.06
C GLY A 30 20.52 -60.73 -1.44
N GLY A 31 21.07 -60.19 -2.48
CA GLY A 31 20.65 -60.55 -3.85
C GLY A 31 21.09 -59.53 -4.90
N ARG A 32 22.14 -59.87 -5.64
CA ARG A 32 22.71 -59.12 -6.78
C ARG A 32 21.80 -59.23 -8.02
N GLY A 33 21.67 -58.13 -8.79
CA GLY A 33 21.21 -58.16 -10.16
C GLY A 33 21.55 -56.88 -10.92
N ARG A 34 22.47 -57.00 -11.87
CA ARG A 34 22.88 -55.95 -12.83
C ARG A 34 21.79 -55.73 -13.89
N GLY A 35 21.64 -54.49 -14.34
CA GLY A 35 20.94 -54.20 -15.58
C GLY A 35 20.97 -52.67 -15.89
N GLN A 36 21.66 -52.31 -16.94
CA GLN A 36 21.82 -50.96 -17.54
C GLN A 36 20.50 -50.50 -18.16
N GLY A 37 20.27 -49.20 -18.18
CA GLY A 37 19.27 -48.61 -19.06
C GLY A 37 19.03 -47.12 -18.76
N ARG A 38 19.65 -46.27 -19.53
CA ARG A 38 19.39 -44.83 -19.61
C ARG A 38 17.93 -44.58 -20.04
N ASN A 39 17.22 -43.65 -19.37
CA ASN A 39 16.47 -42.62 -20.10
C ASN A 39 16.07 -41.48 -19.11
N ARG A 40 16.48 -40.28 -19.46
CA ARG A 40 16.02 -39.03 -18.85
C ARG A 40 14.60 -38.75 -19.37
N GLY A 41 13.62 -38.82 -18.50
CA GLY A 41 12.30 -38.26 -18.71
C GLY A 41 12.04 -37.20 -17.65
N GLN A 42 12.04 -35.94 -18.04
CA GLN A 42 11.53 -34.84 -17.20
C GLN A 42 10.01 -35.07 -17.07
N SER A 43 9.58 -35.47 -15.88
CA SER A 43 8.15 -35.43 -15.54
C SER A 43 7.85 -34.02 -15.01
N GLN A 44 7.18 -33.19 -15.83
CA GLN A 44 6.43 -32.06 -15.37
C GLN A 44 5.37 -32.59 -14.38
N ARG A 45 5.53 -32.24 -13.11
CA ARG A 45 4.43 -32.36 -12.15
C ARG A 45 3.38 -31.30 -12.51
N GLN A 46 2.32 -31.71 -13.17
CA GLN A 46 1.07 -30.97 -13.17
C GLN A 46 0.61 -30.86 -11.72
N GLN A 47 0.56 -29.64 -11.19
CA GLN A 47 -0.12 -29.35 -9.94
C GLN A 47 -1.60 -29.68 -10.15
N ALA A 48 -2.10 -30.61 -9.39
CA ALA A 48 -3.53 -30.90 -9.33
C ALA A 48 -4.25 -29.67 -8.80
N ALA A 49 -5.37 -29.32 -9.43
CA ALA A 49 -6.30 -28.32 -8.95
C ALA A 49 -6.72 -28.64 -7.51
N PRO A 50 -6.95 -27.62 -6.64
CA PRO A 50 -7.39 -27.86 -5.28
C PRO A 50 -8.67 -28.69 -5.27
N ALA A 51 -8.72 -29.71 -4.45
CA ALA A 51 -9.90 -30.53 -4.27
C ALA A 51 -11.08 -29.64 -3.82
N ALA A 52 -12.22 -29.80 -4.49
CA ALA A 52 -13.46 -29.14 -4.13
C ALA A 52 -13.81 -29.46 -2.66
N ALA A 53 -14.25 -28.42 -1.91
CA ALA A 53 -14.71 -28.57 -0.54
C ALA A 53 -15.82 -29.65 -0.40
N PRO A 54 -15.94 -30.33 0.75
CA PRO A 54 -16.95 -31.34 0.98
C PRO A 54 -18.35 -30.76 0.75
N ALA A 55 -19.19 -31.52 0.04
CA ALA A 55 -20.52 -31.11 -0.43
C ALA A 55 -21.57 -30.87 0.67
N ALA A 56 -21.20 -30.83 1.95
CA ALA A 56 -22.15 -30.89 3.07
C ALA A 56 -22.87 -29.55 3.38
N ASN A 57 -22.38 -28.39 2.88
CA ASN A 57 -22.94 -27.07 3.20
C ASN A 57 -23.28 -26.19 1.96
N ARG A 58 -23.49 -26.79 0.79
CA ARG A 58 -23.90 -26.00 -0.38
C ARG A 58 -25.40 -25.76 -0.37
N PRO A 59 -25.88 -24.51 -0.58
CA PRO A 59 -27.30 -24.26 -0.74
C PRO A 59 -27.87 -24.98 -1.97
N ALA A 60 -29.17 -25.34 -1.92
CA ALA A 60 -29.85 -25.89 -3.09
C ALA A 60 -30.00 -24.82 -4.18
N SER A 61 -29.88 -25.22 -5.44
CA SER A 61 -30.10 -24.29 -6.57
C SER A 61 -31.56 -23.84 -6.61
N ASP A 62 -31.77 -22.53 -6.75
CA ASP A 62 -33.10 -21.91 -6.90
C ASP A 62 -33.22 -21.05 -8.16
N CYS A 63 -32.13 -20.96 -8.95
CA CYS A 63 -32.11 -20.23 -10.23
C CYS A 63 -31.17 -20.87 -11.24
N THR A 64 -31.24 -20.37 -12.49
CA THR A 64 -30.38 -20.82 -13.59
C THR A 64 -29.76 -19.60 -14.26
N LEU A 65 -28.44 -19.61 -14.43
CA LEU A 65 -27.73 -18.55 -15.13
C LEU A 65 -28.07 -18.53 -16.63
N SER A 66 -27.75 -17.42 -17.31
CA SER A 66 -27.89 -17.29 -18.77
C SER A 66 -27.07 -18.34 -19.54
N THR A 67 -26.03 -18.91 -18.92
CA THR A 67 -25.21 -20.01 -19.45
C THR A 67 -25.85 -21.38 -19.31
N GLY A 68 -26.99 -21.49 -18.60
CA GLY A 68 -27.64 -22.77 -18.28
C GLY A 68 -27.13 -23.47 -17.04
N GLU A 69 -26.20 -22.89 -16.31
CA GLU A 69 -25.64 -23.41 -15.06
C GLU A 69 -26.57 -23.15 -13.87
N PRO A 70 -26.65 -24.06 -12.89
CA PRO A 70 -27.44 -23.85 -11.68
C PRO A 70 -26.78 -22.82 -10.75
N GLY A 71 -27.59 -21.98 -10.12
CA GLY A 71 -27.16 -20.96 -9.19
C GLY A 71 -28.10 -20.77 -8.02
N VAL A 72 -27.78 -19.80 -7.17
CA VAL A 72 -28.60 -19.37 -6.02
C VAL A 72 -28.84 -17.88 -6.11
N CYS A 73 -30.08 -17.46 -5.90
CA CYS A 73 -30.47 -16.04 -5.89
C CYS A 73 -29.94 -15.35 -4.65
N GLN A 74 -28.96 -14.49 -4.83
CA GLN A 74 -28.32 -13.73 -3.75
C GLN A 74 -28.32 -12.23 -4.05
N PRO A 75 -28.12 -11.36 -3.02
CA PRO A 75 -27.88 -9.95 -3.22
C PRO A 75 -26.70 -9.70 -4.18
N LEU A 76 -26.80 -8.61 -4.95
CA LEU A 76 -25.83 -8.28 -6.00
C LEU A 76 -24.37 -8.24 -5.50
N SER A 77 -24.15 -7.72 -4.30
CA SER A 77 -22.82 -7.62 -3.69
C SER A 77 -22.17 -8.96 -3.30
N HIS A 78 -22.95 -10.06 -3.20
CA HIS A 78 -22.42 -11.35 -2.71
C HIS A 78 -21.63 -12.16 -3.72
N CYS A 79 -21.81 -11.93 -5.00
CA CYS A 79 -21.17 -12.77 -6.01
C CYS A 79 -20.48 -12.00 -7.15
N VAL A 80 -20.12 -10.76 -6.94
CA VAL A 80 -19.43 -9.93 -7.95
C VAL A 80 -18.18 -10.62 -8.50
N PHE A 81 -17.40 -11.22 -7.62
CA PHE A 81 -16.15 -11.91 -7.97
C PHE A 81 -16.36 -13.23 -8.74
N GLN A 82 -17.59 -13.74 -8.82
CA GLN A 82 -17.88 -15.01 -9.47
C GLN A 82 -18.17 -14.86 -10.96
N PHE A 83 -18.33 -13.64 -11.47
CA PHE A 83 -18.62 -13.36 -12.87
C PHE A 83 -17.38 -12.99 -13.66
N ASN A 84 -17.35 -13.34 -14.95
CA ASN A 84 -16.22 -13.04 -15.85
C ASN A 84 -16.10 -11.55 -16.13
N ALA A 85 -17.23 -10.90 -16.33
CA ALA A 85 -17.32 -9.46 -16.45
C ALA A 85 -18.48 -8.96 -15.58
N ILE A 86 -18.34 -7.74 -15.07
CA ILE A 86 -19.38 -7.17 -14.22
C ILE A 86 -20.71 -6.97 -15.00
N ASP A 87 -20.64 -6.83 -16.34
CA ASP A 87 -21.80 -6.73 -17.19
C ASP A 87 -22.60 -8.04 -17.25
N ASP A 88 -21.98 -9.18 -16.95
CA ASP A 88 -22.67 -10.48 -16.85
C ASP A 88 -23.66 -10.50 -15.67
N LEU A 89 -23.44 -9.69 -14.63
CA LEU A 89 -24.37 -9.49 -13.52
C LEU A 89 -25.73 -8.95 -14.01
N ALA A 90 -25.72 -8.05 -15.00
CA ALA A 90 -26.93 -7.49 -15.58
C ALA A 90 -27.82 -8.54 -16.25
N LEU A 91 -27.23 -9.61 -16.76
CA LEU A 91 -27.90 -10.69 -17.47
C LEU A 91 -28.40 -11.81 -16.53
N SER A 92 -27.97 -11.79 -15.26
CA SER A 92 -28.18 -12.90 -14.32
C SER A 92 -29.22 -12.59 -13.23
N LYS A 93 -30.19 -11.72 -13.49
CA LYS A 93 -31.23 -11.33 -12.52
C LYS A 93 -32.14 -12.48 -12.11
N CYS A 94 -32.47 -12.56 -10.81
CA CYS A 94 -33.48 -13.42 -10.24
C CYS A 94 -34.87 -12.75 -10.28
N GLY A 95 -35.54 -12.84 -11.43
CA GLY A 95 -36.88 -12.26 -11.60
C GLY A 95 -36.87 -10.74 -11.57
N ALA A 96 -37.84 -10.12 -10.91
CA ALA A 96 -37.99 -8.65 -10.82
C ALA A 96 -37.27 -8.02 -9.63
N THR A 97 -36.38 -8.77 -8.97
CA THR A 97 -35.66 -8.33 -7.78
C THR A 97 -34.28 -7.75 -8.11
N THR A 98 -33.63 -7.14 -7.14
CA THR A 98 -32.20 -6.72 -7.22
C THR A 98 -31.25 -7.90 -6.99
N LYS A 99 -31.77 -9.09 -6.66
CA LYS A 99 -30.98 -10.32 -6.50
C LYS A 99 -30.51 -10.84 -7.85
N VAL A 100 -29.34 -11.45 -7.86
CA VAL A 100 -28.73 -12.09 -9.03
C VAL A 100 -28.54 -13.58 -8.78
N CYS A 101 -28.56 -14.36 -9.84
CA CYS A 101 -28.31 -15.78 -9.79
C CYS A 101 -26.80 -16.01 -9.72
N CYS A 102 -26.30 -16.27 -8.51
CA CYS A 102 -24.89 -16.56 -8.26
C CYS A 102 -24.55 -18.00 -8.59
N PRO A 103 -23.51 -18.30 -9.38
CA PRO A 103 -23.14 -19.66 -9.71
C PRO A 103 -22.79 -20.48 -8.46
N LEU A 104 -23.28 -21.71 -8.36
CA LEU A 104 -22.92 -22.65 -7.28
C LEU A 104 -21.45 -23.06 -7.33
N ASN A 105 -20.88 -23.09 -8.53
CA ASN A 105 -19.46 -23.29 -8.75
C ASN A 105 -18.92 -22.08 -9.47
N THR A 106 -17.87 -21.49 -8.96
CA THR A 106 -17.21 -20.39 -9.61
C THR A 106 -16.66 -20.87 -10.96
N PRO A 107 -17.22 -20.41 -12.12
CA PRO A 107 -16.75 -20.86 -13.42
C PRO A 107 -15.31 -20.39 -13.66
N ALA A 108 -14.54 -21.18 -14.42
CA ALA A 108 -13.22 -20.73 -14.85
C ALA A 108 -13.34 -19.48 -15.72
N ALA A 109 -12.49 -18.49 -15.48
CA ALA A 109 -12.51 -17.26 -16.25
C ALA A 109 -12.12 -17.52 -17.70
N THR A 110 -12.82 -16.88 -18.63
CA THR A 110 -12.56 -17.01 -20.08
C THR A 110 -11.41 -16.10 -20.52
N GLY A 111 -10.82 -16.41 -21.67
CA GLY A 111 -9.74 -15.65 -22.29
C GLY A 111 -8.33 -16.07 -21.83
N THR A 112 -7.34 -15.50 -22.46
CA THR A 112 -5.91 -15.67 -22.13
C THR A 112 -5.34 -14.33 -21.70
N LEU A 113 -4.39 -14.34 -20.78
CA LEU A 113 -3.60 -13.17 -20.42
C LEU A 113 -2.24 -13.25 -21.12
N ASP A 114 -1.75 -12.11 -21.58
CA ASP A 114 -0.44 -12.00 -22.24
C ASP A 114 0.71 -11.83 -21.24
N PHE A 115 0.45 -12.04 -19.94
CA PHE A 115 1.43 -11.96 -18.87
C PHE A 115 1.26 -13.10 -17.86
N SER A 116 2.28 -13.30 -17.03
CA SER A 116 2.34 -14.36 -16.03
C SER A 116 2.75 -13.83 -14.65
N ARG A 117 2.57 -14.66 -13.62
CA ARG A 117 3.04 -14.31 -12.28
C ARG A 117 4.54 -14.06 -12.28
N PRO A 118 4.99 -12.93 -11.72
CA PRO A 118 6.41 -12.64 -11.58
C PRO A 118 7.04 -13.55 -10.53
N VAL A 119 8.33 -13.86 -10.72
CA VAL A 119 9.14 -14.55 -9.74
C VAL A 119 10.12 -13.56 -9.13
N THR A 120 10.18 -13.47 -7.80
CA THR A 120 11.15 -12.60 -7.13
C THR A 120 12.57 -12.94 -7.57
N VAL A 121 13.26 -11.96 -8.14
CA VAL A 121 14.63 -12.09 -8.60
C VAL A 121 15.58 -11.81 -7.44
N THR A 122 16.27 -12.84 -6.97
CA THR A 122 17.28 -12.69 -5.92
C THR A 122 18.59 -12.13 -6.46
N ALA A 123 19.37 -11.51 -5.57
CA ALA A 123 20.71 -11.03 -5.91
C ALA A 123 21.57 -12.12 -6.53
N ARG A 124 22.31 -11.80 -7.59
CA ARG A 124 23.18 -12.74 -8.28
C ARG A 124 24.41 -13.07 -7.44
N ARG A 125 24.89 -14.31 -7.52
CA ARG A 125 26.20 -14.65 -6.96
C ARG A 125 27.27 -14.08 -7.88
N VAL A 126 27.92 -13.01 -7.44
CA VAL A 126 29.03 -12.37 -8.15
C VAL A 126 30.34 -12.57 -7.39
N SER A 127 31.44 -12.65 -8.13
CA SER A 127 32.77 -12.71 -7.53
C SER A 127 33.18 -11.30 -7.09
N ILE A 128 33.63 -11.18 -5.84
CA ILE A 128 34.24 -9.96 -5.30
C ILE A 128 35.53 -10.29 -4.58
N PRO A 129 36.44 -9.31 -4.41
CA PRO A 129 37.64 -9.47 -3.59
C PRO A 129 37.33 -9.99 -2.19
N LYS A 130 38.34 -10.62 -1.54
CA LYS A 130 38.20 -11.04 -0.15
C LYS A 130 38.12 -9.80 0.76
N ILE A 131 37.03 -9.64 1.46
CA ILE A 131 36.78 -8.56 2.42
C ILE A 131 36.92 -9.16 3.82
N SER A 132 37.81 -8.59 4.63
CA SER A 132 38.02 -9.03 6.03
C SER A 132 37.09 -8.29 7.00
N LYS A 133 37.00 -8.79 8.24
CA LYS A 133 36.28 -8.08 9.31
C LYS A 133 36.85 -6.68 9.55
N ASP A 134 38.17 -6.53 9.51
CA ASP A 134 38.83 -5.24 9.71
C ASP A 134 38.44 -4.24 8.61
N ASP A 135 38.26 -4.71 7.36
CA ASP A 135 37.77 -3.87 6.25
C ASP A 135 36.33 -3.38 6.51
N LEU A 136 35.47 -4.25 7.03
CA LEU A 136 34.10 -3.89 7.43
C LEU A 136 34.08 -2.84 8.54
N ASP A 137 34.93 -3.03 9.56
CA ASP A 137 35.05 -2.11 10.69
C ASP A 137 35.67 -0.76 10.30
N ILE A 138 36.63 -0.75 9.34
CA ILE A 138 37.19 0.50 8.80
C ILE A 138 36.10 1.26 8.03
N ALA A 139 35.35 0.59 7.17
CA ALA A 139 34.23 1.20 6.43
C ALA A 139 33.13 1.71 7.38
N GLY A 140 32.82 0.95 8.46
CA GLY A 140 31.89 1.40 9.49
C GLY A 140 32.34 2.65 10.22
N ARG A 141 33.62 2.77 10.60
CA ARG A 141 34.16 4.01 11.21
C ARG A 141 34.12 5.20 10.25
N ALA A 142 34.46 4.97 8.98
CA ALA A 142 34.37 5.99 7.95
C ALA A 142 32.94 6.50 7.77
N SER A 143 31.96 5.59 7.69
CA SER A 143 30.54 5.97 7.57
C SER A 143 30.03 6.81 8.75
N LEU A 144 30.40 6.45 9.99
CA LEU A 144 30.06 7.26 11.17
C LEU A 144 30.64 8.69 11.08
N SER A 145 31.85 8.84 10.51
CA SER A 145 32.45 10.16 10.31
C SER A 145 31.73 10.96 9.22
N ILE A 146 31.35 10.30 8.12
CA ILE A 146 30.59 10.92 7.02
C ILE A 146 29.23 11.41 7.52
N VAL A 147 28.49 10.55 8.26
CA VAL A 147 27.17 10.92 8.78
C VAL A 147 27.25 12.06 9.79
N ARG A 148 28.29 12.12 10.64
CA ARG A 148 28.53 13.30 11.49
C ARG A 148 28.78 14.57 10.66
N GLY A 149 29.56 14.48 9.60
CA GLY A 149 29.77 15.61 8.69
C GLY A 149 28.48 16.10 8.03
N ILE A 150 27.56 15.18 7.69
CA ILE A 150 26.22 15.51 7.20
C ILE A 150 25.42 16.24 8.28
N GLU A 151 25.42 15.74 9.52
CA GLU A 151 24.71 16.38 10.65
C GLU A 151 25.26 17.78 10.95
N ASP A 152 26.57 18.00 10.75
CA ASP A 152 27.19 19.31 10.91
C ASP A 152 26.75 20.28 9.80
N ALA A 153 26.66 19.80 8.54
CA ALA A 153 26.15 20.58 7.44
C ALA A 153 24.66 20.91 7.62
N GLU A 154 23.85 19.99 8.10
CA GLU A 154 22.44 20.24 8.45
C GLU A 154 22.29 21.34 9.52
N ARG A 155 23.13 21.31 10.56
CA ARG A 155 23.12 22.39 11.58
C ARG A 155 23.46 23.76 10.98
N THR A 156 24.38 23.80 10.04
CA THR A 156 24.73 25.04 9.32
C THR A 156 23.53 25.56 8.54
N LEU A 157 22.89 24.70 7.74
CA LEU A 157 21.70 25.06 6.95
C LEU A 157 20.55 25.58 7.86
N LEU A 158 20.32 24.90 9.01
CA LEU A 158 19.31 25.35 9.96
C LEU A 158 19.62 26.70 10.57
N ASN A 159 20.88 26.96 10.95
CA ASN A 159 21.33 28.25 11.50
C ASN A 159 21.22 29.37 10.46
N ASP A 160 21.45 29.06 9.20
CA ASP A 160 21.32 29.99 8.07
C ASP A 160 19.86 30.19 7.62
N GLY A 161 18.90 29.52 8.29
CA GLY A 161 17.47 29.61 7.97
C GLY A 161 17.05 28.92 6.67
N LYS A 162 17.88 28.00 6.17
CA LYS A 162 17.70 27.26 4.91
C LYS A 162 16.84 25.99 5.10
N PHE A 163 15.60 26.18 5.52
CA PHE A 163 14.59 25.13 5.70
C PHE A 163 13.24 25.59 5.13
N ALA A 164 12.36 24.67 4.79
CA ALA A 164 11.05 25.01 4.26
C ALA A 164 10.21 25.72 5.32
N LYS A 165 9.73 26.90 4.96
CA LYS A 165 8.81 27.68 5.81
C LYS A 165 7.43 27.03 5.78
N LYS A 166 6.67 27.16 6.86
CA LYS A 166 5.28 26.68 6.93
C LYS A 166 4.42 27.28 5.81
N ARG A 167 3.48 26.47 5.32
CA ARG A 167 2.55 26.85 4.23
C ARG A 167 3.27 27.18 2.91
N THR A 168 4.37 26.51 2.64
CA THR A 168 4.99 26.47 1.30
C THR A 168 4.72 25.11 0.67
N THR A 169 4.83 24.99 -0.66
CA THR A 169 4.72 23.71 -1.37
C THR A 169 5.66 22.66 -0.78
N ALA A 170 6.89 23.03 -0.44
CA ALA A 170 7.88 22.14 0.20
C ALA A 170 7.38 21.63 1.57
N SER A 171 6.82 22.49 2.42
CA SER A 171 6.36 22.08 3.75
C SER A 171 5.09 21.23 3.68
N LEU A 172 4.14 21.57 2.82
CA LEU A 172 2.92 20.79 2.60
C LEU A 172 3.23 19.41 1.99
N HIS A 173 4.14 19.37 1.01
CA HIS A 173 4.64 18.11 0.46
C HIS A 173 5.33 17.24 1.53
N ALA A 174 6.16 17.85 2.38
CA ALA A 174 6.76 17.14 3.50
C ALA A 174 5.72 16.66 4.51
N ALA A 175 4.65 17.45 4.77
CA ALA A 175 3.57 17.06 5.68
C ALA A 175 2.83 15.82 5.21
N PHE A 176 2.63 15.62 3.90
CA PHE A 176 2.05 14.40 3.33
C PHE A 176 2.80 13.12 3.76
N PHE A 177 4.12 13.17 3.89
CA PHE A 177 4.93 12.00 4.28
C PHE A 177 5.07 11.83 5.81
N GLY A 178 4.42 12.66 6.59
CA GLY A 178 4.49 12.62 8.04
C GLY A 178 5.79 13.16 8.62
N SER A 179 5.89 13.17 9.95
CA SER A 179 7.02 13.79 10.68
C SER A 179 7.52 12.97 11.87
N LYS A 180 7.25 11.67 11.91
CA LYS A 180 7.62 10.79 13.05
C LYS A 180 9.12 10.79 13.32
N PRO A 181 9.57 11.13 14.55
CA PRO A 181 11.00 11.15 14.88
C PRO A 181 11.70 9.81 14.68
N ILE A 182 10.99 8.69 14.90
CA ILE A 182 11.54 7.33 14.70
C ILE A 182 11.93 7.09 13.23
N VAL A 183 11.21 7.67 12.27
CA VAL A 183 11.52 7.57 10.84
C VAL A 183 12.88 8.19 10.54
N GLN A 184 13.17 9.36 11.11
CA GLN A 184 14.46 10.03 10.94
C GLN A 184 15.60 9.28 11.64
N SER A 185 15.33 8.68 12.80
CA SER A 185 16.33 7.84 13.50
C SER A 185 16.68 6.61 12.67
N LEU A 186 15.68 5.87 12.18
CA LEU A 186 15.90 4.71 11.30
C LEU A 186 16.55 5.11 9.97
N GLY A 187 16.19 6.31 9.46
CA GLY A 187 16.84 6.88 8.28
C GLY A 187 18.32 7.11 8.47
N ARG A 188 18.73 7.57 9.66
CA ARG A 188 20.15 7.72 10.03
C ARG A 188 20.86 6.37 10.09
N ASP A 189 20.24 5.36 10.68
CA ASP A 189 20.79 4.00 10.75
C ASP A 189 20.95 3.40 9.34
N GLY A 190 19.94 3.55 8.48
CA GLY A 190 20.02 3.17 7.08
C GLY A 190 21.13 3.90 6.31
N LEU A 191 21.33 5.20 6.60
CA LEU A 191 22.41 6.00 6.00
C LEU A 191 23.78 5.53 6.44
N ILE A 192 23.97 5.18 7.71
CA ILE A 192 25.23 4.61 8.22
C ILE A 192 25.59 3.33 7.46
N GLY A 193 24.64 2.41 7.30
CA GLY A 193 24.84 1.17 6.55
C GLY A 193 25.14 1.41 5.07
N LEU A 194 24.44 2.38 4.44
CA LEU A 194 24.66 2.75 3.05
C LEU A 194 26.04 3.37 2.81
N GLU A 195 26.46 4.33 3.65
CA GLU A 195 27.76 4.95 3.51
C GLU A 195 28.91 3.96 3.78
N ALA A 196 28.75 3.04 4.75
CA ALA A 196 29.71 1.96 4.94
C ALA A 196 29.79 1.03 3.70
N THR A 197 28.66 0.76 3.04
CA THR A 197 28.63 0.01 1.77
C THR A 197 29.37 0.75 0.66
N ARG A 198 29.15 2.06 0.52
CA ARG A 198 29.83 2.90 -0.47
C ARG A 198 31.36 2.94 -0.24
N GLU A 199 31.81 3.03 1.02
CA GLU A 199 33.22 2.98 1.39
C GLU A 199 33.88 1.64 1.01
N LEU A 200 33.16 0.51 1.22
CA LEU A 200 33.65 -0.79 0.76
C LEU A 200 33.74 -0.87 -0.76
N ALA A 201 32.70 -0.42 -1.48
CA ALA A 201 32.71 -0.43 -2.94
C ALA A 201 33.88 0.41 -3.50
N ARG A 202 34.11 1.60 -2.93
CA ARG A 202 35.22 2.48 -3.29
C ARG A 202 36.58 1.85 -2.98
N LYS A 203 36.75 1.31 -1.77
CA LYS A 203 38.03 0.70 -1.31
C LYS A 203 38.47 -0.46 -2.19
N PHE A 204 37.52 -1.29 -2.61
CA PHE A 204 37.79 -2.50 -3.41
C PHE A 204 37.56 -2.29 -4.92
N ASN A 205 37.29 -1.06 -5.34
CA ASN A 205 36.99 -0.69 -6.73
C ASN A 205 35.95 -1.62 -7.38
N LEU A 206 34.83 -1.85 -6.68
CA LEU A 206 33.76 -2.74 -7.12
C LEU A 206 32.94 -2.03 -8.24
N ASP A 207 32.58 -2.79 -9.26
CA ASP A 207 31.60 -2.33 -10.24
C ASP A 207 30.18 -2.29 -9.63
N SER A 208 29.21 -1.71 -10.36
CA SER A 208 27.83 -1.52 -9.91
C SER A 208 27.16 -2.86 -9.53
N THR A 209 27.39 -3.94 -10.25
CA THR A 209 26.85 -5.27 -9.95
C THR A 209 27.51 -5.88 -8.72
N GLN A 210 28.83 -5.76 -8.61
CA GLN A 210 29.59 -6.24 -7.44
C GLN A 210 29.18 -5.49 -6.16
N GLY A 211 29.02 -4.17 -6.24
CA GLY A 211 28.52 -3.33 -5.13
C GLY A 211 27.10 -3.74 -4.71
N ARG A 212 26.20 -3.83 -5.70
CA ARG A 212 24.79 -4.17 -5.47
C ARG A 212 24.60 -5.59 -4.92
N ASP A 213 25.14 -6.61 -5.60
CA ASP A 213 24.83 -8.01 -5.32
C ASP A 213 25.89 -8.67 -4.43
N GLY A 214 27.15 -8.23 -4.53
CA GLY A 214 28.26 -8.85 -3.84
C GLY A 214 28.36 -8.51 -2.37
N LEU A 215 28.04 -7.27 -1.98
CA LEU A 215 28.17 -6.81 -0.60
C LEU A 215 27.02 -7.29 0.30
N GLN A 216 25.88 -7.70 -0.23
CA GLN A 216 24.74 -8.22 0.53
C GLN A 216 25.03 -9.50 1.33
N ARG A 217 26.14 -10.17 1.05
CA ARG A 217 26.56 -11.37 1.81
C ARG A 217 27.21 -11.04 3.15
N PHE A 218 27.52 -9.80 3.41
CA PHE A 218 28.13 -9.37 4.68
C PHE A 218 27.06 -8.75 5.59
N ASN A 219 27.21 -9.03 6.89
CA ASN A 219 26.27 -8.57 7.90
C ASN A 219 26.90 -7.46 8.76
N ILE A 220 26.10 -6.46 9.12
CA ILE A 220 26.52 -5.32 9.95
C ILE A 220 26.61 -5.70 11.42
N GLN A 221 25.84 -6.69 11.90
CA GLN A 221 25.69 -7.03 13.31
C GLN A 221 26.99 -7.30 14.08
N ASN A 222 28.03 -7.75 13.41
CA ASN A 222 29.32 -8.05 14.02
C ASN A 222 30.39 -7.00 13.74
N THR A 223 29.98 -5.77 13.43
CA THR A 223 30.85 -4.64 13.11
C THR A 223 30.70 -3.51 14.11
N VAL A 224 31.53 -2.49 14.00
CA VAL A 224 31.46 -1.28 14.82
C VAL A 224 30.20 -0.42 14.65
N ILE A 225 29.36 -0.76 13.65
CA ILE A 225 28.08 -0.11 13.37
C ILE A 225 26.87 -1.03 13.65
N SER A 226 27.06 -2.05 14.51
CA SER A 226 25.99 -2.99 14.88
C SER A 226 24.74 -2.32 15.46
N ASP A 227 24.89 -1.17 16.09
CA ASP A 227 23.78 -0.41 16.69
C ASP A 227 22.80 0.14 15.64
N ALA A 228 23.22 0.22 14.36
CA ALA A 228 22.32 0.57 13.24
C ALA A 228 21.38 -0.58 12.82
N CYS A 229 21.43 -1.73 13.52
CA CYS A 229 20.55 -2.87 13.29
C CYS A 229 19.36 -2.85 14.25
N PRO A 230 18.11 -2.75 13.76
CA PRO A 230 16.93 -2.89 14.59
C PRO A 230 16.90 -4.25 15.31
N PRO A 231 16.39 -4.32 16.55
CA PRO A 231 16.25 -5.58 17.27
C PRO A 231 15.12 -6.44 16.69
N VAL A 232 15.34 -7.75 16.62
CA VAL A 232 14.29 -8.71 16.21
C VAL A 232 13.19 -8.77 17.26
N PRO A 233 11.89 -8.62 16.89
CA PRO A 233 10.79 -8.59 17.84
C PRO A 233 10.57 -9.95 18.52
N ARG A 234 10.03 -9.91 19.75
CA ARG A 234 9.51 -11.09 20.46
C ARG A 234 8.05 -11.27 20.12
N CYS A 235 7.62 -12.54 19.95
CA CYS A 235 6.27 -12.88 19.55
C CYS A 235 5.53 -13.51 20.74
N PRO A 236 4.53 -12.85 21.34
CA PRO A 236 3.55 -13.51 22.19
C PRO A 236 2.60 -14.34 21.35
N SER A 237 2.01 -15.40 21.92
CA SER A 237 0.83 -16.05 21.33
C SER A 237 -0.36 -15.14 21.54
N THR A 238 -1.11 -14.84 20.47
CA THR A 238 -2.27 -13.96 20.53
C THR A 238 -3.23 -14.22 19.38
N LYS A 239 -4.52 -14.15 19.69
CA LYS A 239 -5.63 -14.17 18.71
C LYS A 239 -5.60 -12.93 17.81
N TYR A 240 -5.06 -11.83 18.30
CA TYR A 240 -5.15 -10.52 17.64
C TYR A 240 -3.85 -10.10 16.95
N ARG A 241 -3.98 -9.27 15.93
CA ARG A 241 -2.87 -8.62 15.25
C ARG A 241 -2.18 -7.62 16.17
N SER A 242 -0.84 -7.57 16.17
CA SER A 242 -0.13 -6.43 16.73
C SER A 242 -0.39 -5.17 15.88
N PRO A 243 -0.40 -3.97 16.48
CA PRO A 243 -0.61 -2.73 15.71
C PRO A 243 0.48 -2.46 14.66
N ASP A 244 1.70 -2.92 14.90
CA ASP A 244 2.83 -2.71 14.02
C ASP A 244 3.07 -3.87 13.02
N GLY A 245 2.18 -4.86 12.97
CA GLY A 245 2.28 -6.01 12.05
C GLY A 245 3.37 -7.04 12.40
N ARG A 246 4.18 -6.81 13.48
CA ARG A 246 5.19 -7.79 13.91
C ARG A 246 4.56 -9.14 14.23
N CYS A 247 5.34 -10.20 14.00
CA CYS A 247 4.92 -11.57 14.34
C CYS A 247 3.64 -12.06 13.63
N ASN A 248 3.21 -11.40 12.56
CA ASN A 248 2.22 -12.00 11.67
C ASN A 248 2.79 -13.31 11.12
N ASN A 249 4.01 -13.27 10.59
CA ASN A 249 4.78 -14.46 10.28
C ASN A 249 5.62 -14.87 11.51
N LEU A 250 5.42 -16.10 12.04
CA LEU A 250 6.09 -16.56 13.25
C LEU A 250 7.54 -16.98 13.03
N GLN A 251 7.93 -17.33 11.80
CA GLN A 251 9.30 -17.68 11.42
C GLN A 251 10.11 -16.43 11.09
N ASN A 252 9.55 -15.52 10.32
CA ASN A 252 10.15 -14.27 9.87
C ASN A 252 9.39 -13.09 10.50
N ARG A 253 9.71 -12.81 11.75
CA ARG A 253 8.91 -11.97 12.67
C ARG A 253 8.77 -10.51 12.26
N GLU A 254 9.65 -10.05 11.34
CA GLU A 254 9.66 -8.68 10.82
C GLU A 254 8.98 -8.56 9.46
N TRP A 255 8.60 -9.66 8.81
CA TRP A 255 7.91 -9.59 7.53
C TRP A 255 6.57 -8.86 7.67
N GLY A 256 6.40 -7.83 6.87
CA GLY A 256 5.21 -6.98 6.88
C GLY A 256 5.08 -6.04 8.07
N LYS A 257 6.11 -5.96 8.93
CA LYS A 257 6.13 -5.02 10.06
C LYS A 257 6.29 -3.58 9.55
N SER A 258 5.60 -2.62 10.19
CA SER A 258 5.81 -1.18 9.97
C SER A 258 7.25 -0.75 10.29
N LEU A 259 7.68 0.37 9.75
CA LEU A 259 9.02 0.93 9.96
C LEU A 259 10.14 -0.02 9.51
N THR A 260 9.90 -0.76 8.43
CA THR A 260 10.88 -1.63 7.76
C THR A 260 11.07 -1.21 6.30
N ALA A 261 12.09 -1.74 5.65
CA ALA A 261 12.32 -1.48 4.23
C ALA A 261 11.20 -2.08 3.36
N PHE A 262 10.85 -1.38 2.26
CA PHE A 262 10.05 -2.00 1.19
C PHE A 262 10.77 -3.22 0.62
N GLU A 263 10.00 -4.21 0.20
CA GLU A 263 10.53 -5.41 -0.47
C GLU A 263 10.94 -5.11 -1.91
N ARG A 264 11.92 -5.88 -2.40
CA ARG A 264 12.35 -5.81 -3.79
C ARG A 264 11.93 -7.07 -4.54
N PHE A 265 11.09 -6.94 -5.56
CA PHE A 265 10.79 -8.04 -6.48
C PHE A 265 11.88 -8.23 -7.52
N MET A 266 12.59 -7.16 -7.85
CA MET A 266 13.83 -7.15 -8.64
C MET A 266 14.88 -6.28 -7.95
N PRO A 267 16.17 -6.56 -8.15
CA PRO A 267 17.25 -5.70 -7.66
C PRO A 267 17.09 -4.26 -8.13
N PRO A 268 17.44 -3.26 -7.31
CA PRO A 268 17.33 -1.87 -7.70
C PRO A 268 18.29 -1.53 -8.86
N ASN A 269 17.86 -0.62 -9.73
CA ASN A 269 18.65 -0.12 -10.85
C ASN A 269 19.19 1.29 -10.51
N TYR A 270 20.24 1.33 -9.71
CA TYR A 270 21.03 2.55 -9.47
C TYR A 270 22.24 2.60 -10.40
N ALA A 271 22.61 3.80 -10.88
CA ALA A 271 23.73 3.99 -11.81
C ALA A 271 25.07 3.48 -11.25
N ASP A 272 25.31 3.70 -9.96
CA ASP A 272 26.49 3.19 -9.23
C ASP A 272 26.25 1.82 -8.58
N GLY A 273 25.06 1.22 -8.81
CA GLY A 273 24.62 0.00 -8.15
C GLY A 273 24.16 0.19 -6.70
N LEU A 274 24.30 1.36 -6.10
CA LEU A 274 24.10 1.59 -4.66
C LEU A 274 23.06 2.67 -4.33
N THR A 275 23.12 3.85 -4.96
CA THR A 275 22.27 4.99 -4.55
C THR A 275 22.08 6.09 -5.60
N LEU A 276 22.92 6.19 -6.61
CA LEU A 276 22.75 7.21 -7.65
C LEU A 276 21.57 6.86 -8.55
N PRO A 277 20.68 7.82 -8.84
CA PRO A 277 19.53 7.57 -9.71
C PRO A 277 19.94 6.95 -11.05
N ARG A 278 19.02 6.15 -11.62
CA ARG A 278 19.20 5.51 -12.92
C ARG A 278 19.51 6.53 -14.01
N VAL A 279 20.37 6.15 -14.94
CA VAL A 279 20.74 6.93 -16.13
C VAL A 279 20.27 6.22 -17.39
N SER A 280 20.31 6.92 -18.53
CA SER A 280 20.04 6.35 -19.86
C SER A 280 21.04 5.25 -20.20
N LEU A 281 20.70 4.39 -21.17
CA LEU A 281 21.59 3.35 -21.69
C LEU A 281 22.94 3.86 -22.16
N ASP A 282 23.03 5.11 -22.61
CA ASP A 282 24.28 5.73 -23.04
C ASP A 282 25.05 6.42 -21.89
N GLY A 283 24.58 6.30 -20.65
CA GLY A 283 25.19 6.90 -19.46
C GLY A 283 24.84 8.38 -19.24
N ASN A 284 24.08 9.01 -20.13
CA ASN A 284 23.59 10.37 -19.94
C ASN A 284 22.43 10.43 -18.93
N PRO A 285 22.11 11.60 -18.37
CA PRO A 285 20.90 11.76 -17.56
C PRO A 285 19.63 11.38 -18.35
N LEU A 286 18.67 10.78 -17.68
CA LEU A 286 17.33 10.55 -18.22
C LEU A 286 16.62 11.89 -18.48
N PRO A 287 15.60 11.92 -19.36
CA PRO A 287 14.81 13.13 -19.63
C PRO A 287 14.24 13.72 -18.35
N ASN A 288 14.05 15.04 -18.36
CA ASN A 288 13.51 15.75 -17.20
C ASN A 288 12.08 15.25 -16.85
N PRO A 289 11.76 14.97 -15.59
CA PRO A 289 10.44 14.47 -15.17
C PRO A 289 9.28 15.40 -15.57
N ARG A 290 9.45 16.73 -15.49
CA ARG A 290 8.41 17.68 -15.91
C ARG A 290 8.17 17.64 -17.43
N THR A 291 9.22 17.50 -18.22
CA THR A 291 9.10 17.35 -19.67
C THR A 291 8.32 16.08 -20.03
N ILE A 292 8.55 14.98 -19.30
CA ILE A 292 7.82 13.73 -19.49
C ILE A 292 6.35 13.91 -19.09
N SER A 293 6.09 14.49 -17.91
CA SER A 293 4.75 14.77 -17.41
C SER A 293 3.91 15.51 -18.44
N VAL A 294 4.41 16.63 -18.94
CA VAL A 294 3.70 17.47 -19.92
C VAL A 294 3.45 16.73 -21.24
N ALA A 295 4.39 15.91 -21.69
CA ALA A 295 4.28 15.22 -22.98
C ALA A 295 3.44 13.94 -22.90
N ALA A 296 3.67 13.13 -21.88
CA ALA A 296 3.05 11.80 -21.75
C ALA A 296 1.68 11.86 -21.05
N ASP A 297 1.55 12.71 -20.02
CA ASP A 297 0.37 12.71 -19.14
C ASP A 297 -0.26 14.12 -19.00
N PRO A 298 -0.73 14.73 -20.15
CA PRO A 298 -1.31 16.06 -20.15
C PRO A 298 -2.65 16.15 -19.41
N ASP A 299 -3.10 17.38 -19.16
CA ASP A 299 -4.45 17.65 -18.64
C ASP A 299 -5.53 17.20 -19.63
N GLY A 300 -6.63 16.67 -19.08
CA GLY A 300 -7.82 16.27 -19.82
C GLY A 300 -8.96 15.89 -18.89
N ASP A 301 -10.18 16.03 -19.38
CA ASP A 301 -11.41 15.70 -18.65
C ASP A 301 -12.18 14.61 -19.42
N PHE A 302 -11.98 13.36 -19.02
CA PHE A 302 -12.60 12.17 -19.60
C PHE A 302 -13.30 11.35 -18.52
N PRO A 303 -14.53 11.77 -18.10
CA PRO A 303 -15.26 11.05 -17.06
C PRO A 303 -15.55 9.60 -17.43
N ASN A 304 -15.36 8.70 -16.46
CA ASN A 304 -15.62 7.28 -16.64
C ASN A 304 -17.12 7.00 -16.72
N GLU A 305 -17.55 6.27 -17.73
CA GLU A 305 -18.97 5.96 -17.92
C GLU A 305 -19.51 4.94 -16.92
N ARG A 306 -18.65 4.13 -16.34
CA ARG A 306 -19.02 2.98 -15.49
C ARG A 306 -18.76 3.20 -14.01
N ASN A 307 -17.59 3.73 -13.66
CA ASN A 307 -17.14 3.79 -12.28
C ASN A 307 -17.44 5.14 -11.63
N THR A 308 -17.84 5.11 -10.38
CA THR A 308 -18.00 6.31 -9.55
C THR A 308 -16.67 6.78 -8.98
N LEU A 309 -16.64 8.01 -8.50
CA LEU A 309 -15.47 8.57 -7.80
C LEU A 309 -15.12 7.76 -6.53
N MET A 310 -16.07 6.98 -5.99
CA MET A 310 -15.82 6.09 -4.86
C MET A 310 -14.76 5.03 -5.18
N LEU A 311 -14.64 4.57 -6.44
CA LEU A 311 -13.57 3.65 -6.85
C LEU A 311 -12.17 4.25 -6.59
N MET A 312 -11.95 5.50 -7.01
CA MET A 312 -10.71 6.24 -6.78
C MET A 312 -10.47 6.46 -5.30
N GLN A 313 -11.52 6.91 -4.57
CA GLN A 313 -11.39 7.24 -3.16
C GLN A 313 -11.14 6.00 -2.28
N PHE A 314 -11.76 4.88 -2.61
CA PHE A 314 -11.50 3.61 -1.92
C PHE A 314 -10.08 3.10 -2.24
N ALA A 315 -9.61 3.25 -3.49
CA ALA A 315 -8.24 2.93 -3.87
C ALA A 315 -7.21 3.71 -3.03
N GLN A 316 -7.42 5.02 -2.85
CA GLN A 316 -6.57 5.85 -1.99
C GLN A 316 -6.63 5.39 -0.53
N PHE A 317 -7.80 5.04 -0.03
CA PHE A 317 -7.97 4.57 1.35
C PHE A 317 -7.26 3.23 1.58
N VAL A 318 -7.25 2.32 0.59
CA VAL A 318 -6.47 1.07 0.62
C VAL A 318 -4.96 1.35 0.56
N ASP A 319 -4.49 2.29 -0.30
CA ASP A 319 -3.07 2.69 -0.32
C ASP A 319 -2.60 3.14 1.07
N HIS A 320 -3.45 3.90 1.76
CA HIS A 320 -3.14 4.46 3.07
C HIS A 320 -3.15 3.43 4.21
N ASP A 321 -3.59 2.21 3.96
CA ASP A 321 -3.42 1.05 4.84
C ASP A 321 -2.05 0.36 4.61
N LEU A 322 -1.46 0.52 3.42
CA LEU A 322 -0.35 -0.32 2.95
C LEU A 322 0.97 0.43 2.80
N THR A 323 0.94 1.68 2.33
CA THR A 323 2.15 2.40 1.93
C THR A 323 2.22 3.81 2.51
N LEU A 324 3.33 4.14 3.14
CA LEU A 324 3.73 5.51 3.46
C LEU A 324 5.25 5.58 3.48
N THR A 325 5.84 6.12 2.43
CA THR A 325 7.29 6.27 2.33
C THR A 325 7.80 7.32 3.31
N GLY A 326 8.86 7.04 4.06
CA GLY A 326 9.54 8.07 4.85
C GLY A 326 10.34 9.01 3.95
N VAL A 327 10.24 10.33 4.18
CA VAL A 327 11.04 11.36 3.49
C VAL A 327 12.01 12.02 4.46
N THR A 328 13.20 12.33 3.98
CA THR A 328 14.27 12.94 4.80
C THR A 328 13.83 14.33 5.30
N ARG A 329 14.05 14.59 6.58
CA ARG A 329 13.87 15.87 7.23
C ARG A 329 15.13 16.23 8.02
N PHE A 330 15.27 17.48 8.38
CA PHE A 330 16.25 17.87 9.38
C PHE A 330 16.01 17.15 10.71
N ARG A 331 17.06 16.99 11.50
CA ARG A 331 16.99 16.30 12.80
C ARG A 331 15.97 16.91 13.78
N ASN A 332 15.72 18.21 13.69
CA ASN A 332 14.69 18.91 14.49
C ASN A 332 13.26 18.72 13.95
N GLY A 333 13.06 17.92 12.90
CA GLY A 333 11.78 17.68 12.25
C GLY A 333 11.39 18.71 11.18
N SER A 334 12.14 19.78 10.97
CA SER A 334 11.87 20.78 9.95
C SER A 334 11.96 20.16 8.55
N ALA A 335 11.08 20.60 7.66
CA ALA A 335 11.10 20.20 6.26
C ALA A 335 12.28 20.86 5.52
N ILE A 336 12.84 20.14 4.54
CA ILE A 336 13.96 20.60 3.71
C ILE A 336 13.39 21.37 2.53
N THR A 337 14.03 22.50 2.17
CA THR A 337 13.84 23.15 0.88
C THR A 337 15.01 22.87 -0.05
N CYS A 338 14.75 22.66 -1.31
CA CYS A 338 15.74 22.35 -2.34
C CYS A 338 15.83 23.42 -3.44
N CYS A 339 14.85 24.32 -3.49
CA CYS A 339 14.68 25.34 -4.55
C CYS A 339 14.93 26.78 -4.07
N ASP A 340 15.65 26.98 -2.96
CA ASP A 340 16.10 28.32 -2.54
C ASP A 340 16.97 28.97 -3.64
N GLU A 341 16.85 30.27 -3.85
CA GLU A 341 17.57 31.01 -4.91
C GLU A 341 19.09 30.80 -4.85
N GLU A 342 19.67 30.74 -3.63
CA GLU A 342 21.08 30.44 -3.45
C GLU A 342 21.44 29.05 -3.96
N PHE A 343 20.53 28.08 -3.82
CA PHE A 343 20.74 26.71 -4.27
C PHE A 343 20.64 26.55 -5.79
N LEU A 344 19.92 27.43 -6.47
CA LEU A 344 19.85 27.45 -7.94
C LEU A 344 21.19 27.90 -8.53
N THR A 345 21.87 28.86 -7.88
CA THR A 345 23.18 29.37 -8.31
C THR A 345 24.34 28.53 -7.80
N ASN A 346 24.21 27.88 -6.63
CA ASN A 346 25.23 27.03 -6.02
C ASN A 346 24.62 25.73 -5.52
N PRO A 347 24.44 24.73 -6.38
CA PRO A 347 23.86 23.43 -6.01
C PRO A 347 24.62 22.66 -4.92
N THR A 348 25.92 22.95 -4.72
CA THR A 348 26.72 22.27 -3.69
C THR A 348 26.34 22.67 -2.25
N LYS A 349 25.60 23.76 -2.10
CA LYS A 349 25.06 24.20 -0.81
C LYS A 349 23.73 23.55 -0.45
N ARG A 350 23.10 22.80 -1.36
CA ARG A 350 21.85 22.08 -1.10
C ARG A 350 22.06 21.01 -0.02
N HIS A 351 21.00 20.71 0.69
CA HIS A 351 20.95 19.53 1.54
C HIS A 351 21.24 18.27 0.72
N PHE A 352 22.01 17.31 1.28
CA PHE A 352 22.44 16.08 0.56
C PHE A 352 21.27 15.22 0.03
N ALA A 353 20.10 15.32 0.64
CA ALA A 353 18.88 14.62 0.22
C ALA A 353 18.08 15.38 -0.85
N CYS A 354 18.51 16.55 -1.30
CA CYS A 354 17.86 17.26 -2.37
C CYS A 354 18.06 16.59 -3.73
N MET A 355 16.97 16.44 -4.48
CA MET A 355 16.95 15.97 -5.87
C MET A 355 15.86 16.70 -6.66
N PRO A 356 15.90 18.07 -6.69
CA PRO A 356 14.84 18.86 -7.29
C PRO A 356 14.66 18.58 -8.77
N ILE A 357 13.46 18.90 -9.27
CA ILE A 357 13.14 18.81 -10.70
C ILE A 357 13.32 20.19 -11.31
N ASP A 358 14.28 20.33 -12.20
CA ASP A 358 14.54 21.59 -12.88
C ASP A 358 13.37 21.95 -13.82
N LEU A 359 13.03 23.22 -13.92
CA LEU A 359 11.99 23.76 -14.79
C LEU A 359 12.61 24.54 -15.96
N ASP A 360 12.12 24.28 -17.18
CA ASP A 360 12.47 25.08 -18.33
C ASP A 360 11.98 26.53 -18.17
N ALA A 361 12.77 27.48 -18.62
CA ALA A 361 12.39 28.88 -18.57
C ALA A 361 11.10 29.22 -19.31
N ASN A 362 10.73 28.37 -20.29
CA ASN A 362 9.52 28.50 -21.10
C ASN A 362 8.47 27.42 -20.74
N ASP A 363 8.54 26.79 -19.55
CA ASP A 363 7.48 25.89 -19.12
C ASP A 363 6.12 26.59 -19.25
N HIS A 364 5.16 25.93 -19.89
CA HIS A 364 3.88 26.52 -20.27
C HIS A 364 3.04 27.05 -19.09
N PHE A 365 3.33 26.60 -17.85
CA PHE A 365 2.63 27.02 -16.64
C PHE A 365 3.58 27.77 -15.69
N TYR A 366 4.69 27.14 -15.30
CA TYR A 366 5.54 27.68 -14.24
C TYR A 366 6.36 28.93 -14.66
N SER A 367 6.51 29.17 -15.96
CA SER A 367 7.17 30.40 -16.45
C SER A 367 6.46 31.70 -16.02
N GLU A 368 5.12 31.65 -15.87
CA GLU A 368 4.32 32.79 -15.39
C GLU A 368 4.70 33.23 -13.96
N PHE A 369 5.21 32.29 -13.14
CA PHE A 369 5.64 32.50 -11.76
C PHE A 369 7.16 32.65 -11.61
N ASN A 370 7.92 32.69 -12.70
CA ASN A 370 9.39 32.70 -12.70
C ASN A 370 10.03 31.52 -11.92
N LEU A 371 9.35 30.41 -11.79
CA LEU A 371 9.89 29.23 -11.12
C LEU A 371 10.92 28.52 -12.00
N ARG A 372 11.96 27.98 -11.35
CA ARG A 372 13.05 27.27 -12.01
C ARG A 372 13.25 25.85 -11.50
N CYS A 373 12.48 25.47 -10.47
CA CYS A 373 12.56 24.13 -9.93
C CYS A 373 11.29 23.74 -9.14
N ILE A 374 10.99 22.44 -9.12
CA ILE A 374 10.01 21.85 -8.21
C ILE A 374 10.77 21.16 -7.07
N GLU A 375 10.31 21.38 -5.86
CA GLU A 375 10.88 20.79 -4.65
C GLU A 375 10.82 19.27 -4.67
N PHE A 376 11.93 18.61 -4.41
CA PHE A 376 11.96 17.15 -4.22
C PHE A 376 13.06 16.76 -3.25
N VAL A 377 12.67 16.04 -2.21
CA VAL A 377 13.55 15.50 -1.19
C VAL A 377 13.53 13.97 -1.30
N ARG A 378 14.70 13.34 -1.27
CA ARG A 378 14.85 11.89 -1.34
C ARG A 378 14.20 11.22 -0.12
N SER A 379 13.69 10.02 -0.35
CA SER A 379 13.18 9.15 0.72
C SER A 379 14.28 8.80 1.70
N VAL A 380 13.92 8.61 2.99
CA VAL A 380 14.91 8.17 3.98
C VAL A 380 15.46 6.79 3.61
N PRO A 381 16.77 6.56 3.73
CA PRO A 381 17.33 5.23 3.60
C PRO A 381 16.88 4.36 4.77
N ALA A 382 16.38 3.16 4.51
CA ALA A 382 16.01 2.20 5.55
C ALA A 382 17.20 1.33 5.96
N PRO A 383 17.27 0.87 7.24
CA PRO A 383 18.08 -0.27 7.59
C PRO A 383 17.73 -1.47 6.68
N ARG A 384 18.73 -2.12 6.12
CA ARG A 384 18.49 -3.20 5.20
C ARG A 384 17.95 -4.45 5.91
N PRO A 385 17.10 -5.25 5.23
CA PRO A 385 16.65 -6.52 5.76
C PRO A 385 17.83 -7.40 6.19
N GLN A 386 17.68 -8.09 7.33
CA GLN A 386 18.72 -8.96 7.91
C GLN A 386 20.03 -8.22 8.25
N CYS A 387 20.02 -6.90 8.34
CA CYS A 387 21.20 -6.08 8.64
C CYS A 387 22.37 -6.32 7.70
N THR A 388 22.16 -6.39 6.42
CA THR A 388 23.21 -6.60 5.42
C THR A 388 23.77 -5.29 4.90
N PHE A 389 25.01 -5.28 4.42
CA PHE A 389 25.50 -4.26 3.51
C PHE A 389 24.75 -4.36 2.18
N GLY A 390 24.77 -3.31 1.35
CA GLY A 390 24.16 -3.34 0.02
C GLY A 390 23.55 -1.99 -0.37
N PRO A 391 22.77 -1.96 -1.46
CA PRO A 391 22.20 -0.74 -2.01
C PRO A 391 21.17 -0.11 -1.07
N ARG A 392 20.86 1.18 -1.35
CA ARG A 392 19.85 1.96 -0.67
C ARG A 392 18.50 1.27 -0.75
N GLU A 393 17.85 1.11 0.40
CA GLU A 393 16.43 0.77 0.53
C GLU A 393 15.66 1.97 1.07
N GLN A 394 14.32 1.96 0.92
CA GLN A 394 13.44 3.01 1.41
C GLN A 394 12.51 2.44 2.47
N LEU A 395 12.18 3.27 3.47
CA LEU A 395 11.37 2.90 4.62
C LEU A 395 9.88 2.98 4.32
N ASN A 396 9.12 1.91 4.60
CA ASN A 396 7.68 1.96 4.74
C ASN A 396 7.31 2.22 6.20
N GLN A 397 6.46 3.21 6.45
CA GLN A 397 6.03 3.57 7.80
C GLN A 397 4.86 2.72 8.29
N LEU A 398 4.17 2.00 7.37
CA LEU A 398 2.95 1.24 7.63
C LEU A 398 3.19 -0.26 7.65
N THR A 399 2.21 -1.00 8.15
CA THR A 399 2.16 -2.46 8.04
C THR A 399 1.94 -2.86 6.58
N ALA A 400 2.35 -4.06 6.20
CA ALA A 400 2.11 -4.58 4.85
C ALA A 400 0.83 -5.43 4.77
N TYR A 401 0.00 -5.40 5.77
CA TYR A 401 -1.22 -6.19 5.85
C TYR A 401 -2.44 -5.31 5.67
N MET A 402 -3.50 -5.86 5.09
CA MET A 402 -4.81 -5.22 5.12
C MET A 402 -5.41 -5.37 6.52
N ASP A 403 -4.86 -4.63 7.46
CA ASP A 403 -5.23 -4.68 8.87
C ASP A 403 -5.90 -3.40 9.37
N SER A 404 -6.25 -2.53 8.41
CA SER A 404 -6.88 -1.24 8.64
C SER A 404 -6.02 -0.29 9.48
N SER A 405 -4.70 -0.34 9.30
CA SER A 405 -3.76 0.53 10.00
C SER A 405 -4.04 2.02 9.77
N ASN A 406 -4.65 2.36 8.63
CA ASN A 406 -5.15 3.71 8.34
C ASN A 406 -6.25 4.17 9.31
N ILE A 407 -6.97 3.25 9.96
CA ILE A 407 -7.94 3.52 11.02
C ILE A 407 -7.27 3.48 12.40
N TYR A 408 -6.40 2.48 12.63
CA TYR A 408 -5.94 2.11 13.97
C TYR A 408 -4.51 2.52 14.29
N GLY A 409 -3.73 3.00 13.31
CA GLY A 409 -2.30 3.29 13.45
C GLY A 409 -1.42 2.07 13.22
N SER A 410 -0.14 2.32 12.96
CA SER A 410 0.89 1.32 12.63
C SER A 410 1.93 1.15 13.74
N THR A 411 1.66 1.67 14.94
CA THR A 411 2.46 1.49 16.15
C THR A 411 1.56 1.36 17.37
N GLU A 412 2.11 0.81 18.47
CA GLU A 412 1.38 0.70 19.75
C GLU A 412 0.99 2.07 20.31
N GLU A 413 1.85 3.07 20.14
CA GLU A 413 1.64 4.44 20.59
C GLU A 413 0.50 5.11 19.83
N GLU A 414 0.49 4.98 18.52
CA GLU A 414 -0.58 5.49 17.66
C GLU A 414 -1.91 4.82 18.00
N ALA A 415 -1.95 3.49 18.03
CA ALA A 415 -3.15 2.74 18.35
C ALA A 415 -3.75 3.17 19.70
N LYS A 416 -2.91 3.34 20.74
CA LYS A 416 -3.35 3.83 22.04
C LYS A 416 -3.87 5.26 21.98
N SER A 417 -3.22 6.13 21.21
CA SER A 417 -3.58 7.55 21.13
C SER A 417 -4.95 7.79 20.47
N LEU A 418 -5.41 6.86 19.66
CA LEU A 418 -6.68 6.94 18.92
C LEU A 418 -7.87 6.34 19.70
N ARG A 419 -7.65 5.71 20.84
CA ARG A 419 -8.70 5.08 21.63
C ARG A 419 -9.36 6.05 22.61
N SER A 420 -10.67 5.84 22.84
CA SER A 420 -11.37 6.50 23.93
C SER A 420 -11.17 5.83 25.29
N PHE A 421 -10.72 4.57 25.31
CA PHE A 421 -10.66 3.67 26.48
C PHE A 421 -12.00 3.50 27.18
N ARG A 422 -13.10 3.58 26.43
CA ARG A 422 -14.46 3.38 26.87
C ARG A 422 -15.22 2.49 25.88
N ASP A 423 -15.72 1.37 26.34
CA ASP A 423 -16.57 0.43 25.59
C ASP A 423 -15.96 -0.03 24.25
N GLY A 424 -14.62 -0.12 24.19
CA GLY A 424 -13.87 -0.52 23.02
C GLY A 424 -13.82 0.51 21.89
N ARG A 425 -14.32 1.72 22.08
CA ARG A 425 -14.47 2.72 21.03
C ARG A 425 -13.18 3.48 20.73
N LEU A 426 -13.06 3.91 19.50
CA LEU A 426 -12.13 4.96 19.09
C LEU A 426 -12.60 6.33 19.62
N ALA A 427 -11.63 7.23 19.82
CA ALA A 427 -11.92 8.61 20.17
C ALA A 427 -12.56 9.34 18.98
N SER A 428 -13.58 10.13 19.26
CA SER A 428 -14.28 10.94 18.27
C SER A 428 -14.61 12.33 18.84
N THR A 429 -14.98 13.24 17.97
CA THR A 429 -15.44 14.59 18.32
C THR A 429 -16.82 14.81 17.75
N PHE A 430 -17.77 15.29 18.56
CA PHE A 430 -19.08 15.68 18.07
C PHE A 430 -19.06 17.16 17.67
N PHE A 431 -19.46 17.43 16.43
CA PHE A 431 -19.66 18.77 15.94
C PHE A 431 -21.10 18.90 15.43
N SER A 432 -21.89 19.81 16.02
CA SER A 432 -23.33 19.85 15.80
C SER A 432 -23.97 18.51 16.20
N ARG A 433 -24.37 17.68 15.24
CA ARG A 433 -24.94 16.34 15.46
C ARG A 433 -24.10 15.23 14.85
N ASP A 434 -23.05 15.61 14.15
CA ASP A 434 -22.18 14.66 13.45
C ASP A 434 -21.06 14.17 14.36
N GLU A 435 -20.86 12.86 14.43
CA GLU A 435 -19.67 12.24 14.99
C GLU A 435 -18.56 12.31 13.95
N LEU A 436 -17.49 13.05 14.27
CA LEU A 436 -16.33 13.26 13.42
C LEU A 436 -15.08 12.65 14.05
N LEU A 437 -14.01 12.58 13.29
CA LEU A 437 -12.69 12.21 13.77
C LEU A 437 -12.21 13.08 14.95
N PRO A 438 -11.29 12.59 15.79
CA PRO A 438 -10.69 13.43 16.83
C PRO A 438 -9.90 14.57 16.20
N ARG A 439 -9.97 15.75 16.84
CA ARG A 439 -9.28 16.96 16.37
C ARG A 439 -7.79 16.88 16.66
N GLN A 440 -6.98 17.40 15.74
CA GLN A 440 -5.54 17.57 15.89
C GLN A 440 -5.26 18.86 16.68
N THR A 441 -4.86 18.74 17.94
CA THR A 441 -4.69 19.90 18.83
C THR A 441 -3.23 20.19 19.20
N ASP A 442 -2.28 19.35 18.80
CA ASP A 442 -0.88 19.45 19.18
C ASP A 442 -0.01 20.23 18.19
N GLY A 443 -0.60 20.75 17.09
CA GLY A 443 0.11 21.53 16.09
C GLY A 443 1.18 20.77 15.28
N THR A 444 1.17 19.43 15.35
CA THR A 444 2.16 18.60 14.66
C THR A 444 1.91 18.50 13.17
N GLN A 445 0.67 18.67 12.70
CA GLN A 445 0.31 18.70 11.28
C GLN A 445 0.19 20.15 10.77
N GLU A 446 0.67 20.36 9.56
CA GLU A 446 0.38 21.57 8.81
C GLU A 446 -1.02 21.50 8.21
N CYS A 447 -1.92 22.37 8.68
CA CYS A 447 -3.21 22.59 8.05
C CYS A 447 -3.19 23.89 7.27
N ASN A 448 -3.75 23.86 6.09
CA ASN A 448 -3.93 25.03 5.23
C ASN A 448 -5.19 25.78 5.65
N GLU A 449 -5.25 26.22 6.92
CA GLU A 449 -6.45 26.79 7.55
C GLU A 449 -6.65 28.27 7.22
N GLN A 450 -7.91 28.63 6.98
CA GLN A 450 -8.39 30.02 7.07
C GLN A 450 -9.37 30.13 8.25
N GLY A 451 -8.89 30.57 9.40
CA GLY A 451 -9.73 30.81 10.56
C GLY A 451 -9.35 29.98 11.79
N THR A 452 -9.89 30.35 12.96
CA THR A 452 -9.53 29.80 14.26
C THR A 452 -10.41 28.61 14.72
N ASP A 453 -11.55 28.36 14.05
CA ASP A 453 -12.56 27.43 14.55
C ASP A 453 -12.44 26.01 13.95
N PHE A 454 -11.74 25.86 12.84
CA PHE A 454 -11.58 24.60 12.13
C PHE A 454 -10.13 24.13 12.22
N VAL A 455 -9.93 22.90 12.67
CA VAL A 455 -8.63 22.26 12.83
C VAL A 455 -8.59 20.94 12.09
N CYS A 456 -7.42 20.50 11.71
CA CYS A 456 -7.23 19.21 11.14
C CYS A 456 -7.67 18.08 12.07
N PHE A 457 -7.92 16.91 11.49
CA PHE A 457 -8.31 15.70 12.19
C PHE A 457 -7.10 14.75 12.37
N ARG A 458 -7.25 13.79 13.30
CA ARG A 458 -6.34 12.67 13.48
C ARG A 458 -7.03 11.36 13.10
N ALA A 459 -6.25 10.45 12.50
CA ALA A 459 -6.65 9.08 12.22
C ALA A 459 -5.43 8.16 12.37
N GLY A 460 -5.56 6.90 11.99
CA GLY A 460 -4.45 5.95 11.97
C GLY A 460 -3.38 6.28 10.92
N ASP A 461 -3.73 7.03 9.89
CA ASP A 461 -2.80 7.51 8.87
C ASP A 461 -2.66 9.04 8.93
N GLU A 462 -1.42 9.55 8.86
CA GLU A 462 -1.11 10.97 8.96
C GLU A 462 -1.65 11.80 7.79
N ARG A 463 -1.98 11.17 6.64
CA ARG A 463 -2.53 11.82 5.44
C ARG A 463 -4.04 12.09 5.51
N VAL A 464 -4.70 11.80 6.60
CA VAL A 464 -6.16 11.94 6.77
C VAL A 464 -6.73 13.28 6.30
N ASN A 465 -5.93 14.35 6.35
CA ASN A 465 -6.32 15.70 5.92
C ASN A 465 -5.81 16.08 4.53
N GLU A 466 -5.23 15.12 3.79
CA GLU A 466 -4.64 15.41 2.47
C GLU A 466 -5.69 16.01 1.53
N GLN A 467 -6.91 15.46 1.51
CA GLN A 467 -8.07 16.08 0.87
C GLN A 467 -9.37 15.64 1.57
N VAL A 468 -10.43 16.40 1.39
CA VAL A 468 -11.64 16.30 2.22
C VAL A 468 -12.42 15.00 2.03
N SER A 469 -12.43 14.39 0.83
CA SER A 469 -13.10 13.11 0.59
C SER A 469 -12.38 11.95 1.29
N LEU A 470 -11.06 12.07 1.45
CA LEU A 470 -10.28 11.14 2.27
C LEU A 470 -10.65 11.28 3.75
N THR A 471 -10.77 12.51 4.26
CA THR A 471 -11.25 12.77 5.63
C THR A 471 -12.63 12.16 5.86
N ALA A 472 -13.53 12.25 4.87
CA ALA A 472 -14.85 11.62 4.92
C ALA A 472 -14.75 10.09 5.01
N MET A 473 -13.86 9.45 4.25
CA MET A 473 -13.62 8.00 4.33
C MET A 473 -13.11 7.57 5.71
N HIS A 474 -12.13 8.28 6.26
CA HIS A 474 -11.66 8.00 7.62
C HIS A 474 -12.77 8.16 8.68
N THR A 475 -13.64 9.15 8.50
CA THR A 475 -14.80 9.36 9.39
C THR A 475 -15.80 8.20 9.28
N LEU A 476 -16.06 7.72 8.06
CA LEU A 476 -16.93 6.56 7.81
C LEU A 476 -16.48 5.32 8.58
N TRP A 477 -15.19 4.97 8.45
CA TRP A 477 -14.63 3.77 9.07
C TRP A 477 -14.42 3.92 10.60
N LEU A 478 -14.18 5.13 11.11
CA LEU A 478 -14.22 5.39 12.55
C LEU A 478 -15.60 5.08 13.10
N ARG A 479 -16.67 5.55 12.42
CA ARG A 479 -18.07 5.30 12.84
C ARG A 479 -18.38 3.82 12.78
N GLU A 480 -17.93 3.11 11.75
CA GLU A 480 -18.12 1.65 11.64
C GLU A 480 -17.50 0.91 12.83
N HIS A 481 -16.24 1.25 13.17
CA HIS A 481 -15.64 0.66 14.37
C HIS A 481 -16.46 0.94 15.63
N ASN A 482 -16.89 2.18 15.84
CA ASN A 482 -17.66 2.57 17.02
C ASN A 482 -19.03 1.91 17.05
N ARG A 483 -19.67 1.67 15.89
CA ARG A 483 -20.92 0.92 15.75
C ARG A 483 -20.72 -0.54 16.15
N VAL A 484 -19.72 -1.22 15.59
CA VAL A 484 -19.38 -2.61 15.88
C VAL A 484 -19.04 -2.80 17.36
N ALA A 485 -18.19 -1.93 17.92
CA ALA A 485 -17.83 -1.97 19.34
C ALA A 485 -19.06 -1.79 20.25
N GLY A 486 -19.97 -0.86 19.89
CA GLY A 486 -21.21 -0.63 20.63
C GLY A 486 -22.16 -1.83 20.60
N GLU A 487 -22.29 -2.50 19.46
CA GLU A 487 -23.11 -3.70 19.32
C GLU A 487 -22.51 -4.91 20.07
N LEU A 488 -21.19 -5.10 19.99
CA LEU A 488 -20.50 -6.12 20.79
C LEU A 488 -20.67 -5.89 22.29
N HIS A 489 -20.62 -4.63 22.74
CA HIS A 489 -20.90 -4.29 24.15
C HIS A 489 -22.36 -4.61 24.57
N ARG A 490 -23.32 -4.33 23.67
CA ARG A 490 -24.75 -4.69 23.90
C ARG A 490 -24.94 -6.20 24.06
N LEU A 491 -24.27 -6.98 23.19
CA LEU A 491 -24.35 -8.44 23.19
C LEU A 491 -23.58 -9.07 24.35
N ASN A 492 -22.47 -8.47 24.77
CA ASN A 492 -21.55 -8.97 25.78
C ASN A 492 -21.22 -7.89 26.84
N PRO A 493 -22.16 -7.50 27.70
CA PRO A 493 -21.96 -6.39 28.66
C PRO A 493 -20.87 -6.67 29.70
N GLY A 494 -20.42 -7.93 29.83
CA GLY A 494 -19.28 -8.31 30.68
C GLY A 494 -17.92 -8.18 30.06
N TRP A 495 -17.83 -7.87 28.77
CA TRP A 495 -16.53 -7.70 28.12
C TRP A 495 -15.87 -6.37 28.52
N LYS A 496 -14.56 -6.44 28.76
CA LYS A 496 -13.73 -5.25 29.07
C LYS A 496 -13.45 -4.45 27.79
N ASP A 497 -13.14 -3.17 27.99
CA ASP A 497 -12.79 -2.23 26.91
C ASP A 497 -11.78 -2.80 25.90
N GLU A 498 -10.72 -3.44 26.39
CA GLU A 498 -9.68 -4.02 25.51
C GLU A 498 -10.23 -5.12 24.61
N ILE A 499 -11.10 -5.98 25.13
CA ILE A 499 -11.68 -7.09 24.36
C ILE A 499 -12.65 -6.55 23.31
N LEU A 500 -13.51 -5.61 23.68
CA LEU A 500 -14.42 -4.93 22.76
C LEU A 500 -13.65 -4.25 21.62
N TYR A 501 -12.56 -3.55 21.95
CA TYR A 501 -11.70 -2.89 20.97
C TYR A 501 -11.06 -3.89 20.01
N GLN A 502 -10.45 -4.96 20.52
CA GLN A 502 -9.73 -5.91 19.68
C GLN A 502 -10.67 -6.75 18.79
N GLU A 503 -11.83 -7.17 19.30
CA GLU A 503 -12.82 -7.87 18.48
C GLU A 503 -13.45 -6.94 17.44
N ALA A 504 -13.79 -5.70 17.80
CA ALA A 504 -14.29 -4.72 16.83
C ALA A 504 -13.24 -4.45 15.72
N ARG A 505 -11.98 -4.23 16.10
CA ARG A 505 -10.87 -4.08 15.13
C ARG A 505 -10.73 -5.28 14.21
N ARG A 506 -10.84 -6.49 14.76
CA ARG A 506 -10.75 -7.75 14.00
C ARG A 506 -11.88 -7.90 12.99
N ILE A 507 -13.11 -7.56 13.38
CA ILE A 507 -14.30 -7.60 12.52
C ILE A 507 -14.19 -6.56 11.41
N VAL A 508 -13.93 -5.30 11.74
CA VAL A 508 -13.82 -4.19 10.77
C VAL A 508 -12.69 -4.45 9.76
N ALA A 509 -11.55 -4.98 10.21
CA ALA A 509 -10.48 -5.37 9.30
C ALA A 509 -10.92 -6.50 8.35
N ALA A 510 -11.71 -7.46 8.82
CA ALA A 510 -12.25 -8.53 8.00
C ALA A 510 -13.30 -8.02 6.99
N GLU A 511 -14.17 -7.09 7.38
CA GLU A 511 -15.10 -6.40 6.47
C GLU A 511 -14.34 -5.63 5.38
N PHE A 512 -13.29 -4.90 5.77
CA PHE A 512 -12.45 -4.16 4.83
C PHE A 512 -11.73 -5.08 3.83
N GLN A 513 -11.17 -6.21 4.30
CA GLN A 513 -10.57 -7.24 3.45
C GLN A 513 -11.60 -7.81 2.48
N HIS A 514 -12.81 -8.15 2.97
CA HIS A 514 -13.87 -8.71 2.13
C HIS A 514 -14.30 -7.73 1.04
N ILE A 515 -14.61 -6.49 1.39
CA ILE A 515 -15.01 -5.43 0.45
C ILE A 515 -13.93 -5.21 -0.62
N CYS A 516 -12.67 -5.15 -0.21
CA CYS A 516 -11.56 -4.97 -1.14
C CYS A 516 -11.48 -6.10 -2.18
N PHE A 517 -11.56 -7.36 -1.75
CA PHE A 517 -11.42 -8.50 -2.66
C PHE A 517 -12.71 -8.87 -3.41
N ASN A 518 -13.87 -8.53 -2.86
CA ASN A 518 -15.17 -8.81 -3.47
C ASN A 518 -15.66 -7.72 -4.42
N GLU A 519 -15.48 -6.43 -4.05
CA GLU A 519 -16.04 -5.31 -4.82
C GLU A 519 -14.97 -4.52 -5.61
N PHE A 520 -13.82 -4.23 -4.98
CA PHE A 520 -12.82 -3.34 -5.55
C PHE A 520 -11.88 -4.02 -6.54
N LEU A 521 -11.20 -5.10 -6.14
CA LEU A 521 -10.21 -5.77 -6.99
C LEU A 521 -10.79 -6.33 -8.29
N PRO A 522 -12.04 -6.85 -8.35
CA PRO A 522 -12.64 -7.27 -9.61
C PRO A 522 -12.77 -6.14 -10.63
N LEU A 523 -13.06 -4.91 -10.18
CA LEU A 523 -13.12 -3.72 -11.06
C LEU A 523 -11.74 -3.31 -11.54
N LEU A 524 -10.73 -3.48 -10.70
CA LEU A 524 -9.38 -3.04 -10.98
C LEU A 524 -8.63 -4.00 -11.90
N LEU A 525 -8.71 -5.29 -11.62
CA LEU A 525 -7.90 -6.34 -12.23
C LEU A 525 -8.65 -7.18 -13.28
N GLY A 526 -9.97 -7.22 -13.18
CA GLY A 526 -10.77 -8.17 -13.93
C GLY A 526 -10.64 -9.61 -13.42
N ARG A 527 -11.67 -10.43 -13.70
CA ARG A 527 -11.80 -11.77 -13.16
C ARG A 527 -10.63 -12.69 -13.51
N LYS A 528 -10.12 -12.63 -14.75
CA LYS A 528 -9.04 -13.51 -15.21
C LYS A 528 -7.74 -13.31 -14.47
N VAL A 529 -7.37 -12.06 -14.20
CA VAL A 529 -6.18 -11.72 -13.42
C VAL A 529 -6.35 -12.20 -11.98
N MET A 530 -7.53 -11.98 -11.38
CA MET A 530 -7.80 -12.45 -10.02
C MET A 530 -7.66 -13.97 -9.89
N GLU A 531 -8.18 -14.72 -10.85
CA GLU A 531 -8.04 -16.19 -10.88
C GLU A 531 -6.57 -16.61 -11.01
N GLN A 532 -5.83 -16.02 -11.95
CA GLN A 532 -4.43 -16.37 -12.20
C GLN A 532 -3.53 -16.09 -11.00
N PHE A 533 -3.87 -15.09 -10.19
CA PHE A 533 -3.10 -14.68 -9.02
C PHE A 533 -3.67 -15.18 -7.67
N ASP A 534 -4.61 -16.12 -7.66
CA ASP A 534 -5.24 -16.71 -6.45
C ASP A 534 -5.90 -15.65 -5.55
N LEU A 535 -6.51 -14.62 -6.17
CA LEU A 535 -7.17 -13.53 -5.46
C LEU A 535 -8.64 -13.78 -5.17
N LEU A 536 -9.24 -14.81 -5.76
CA LEU A 536 -10.64 -15.10 -5.57
C LEU A 536 -10.91 -15.49 -4.11
N LEU A 537 -12.02 -15.00 -3.59
CA LEU A 537 -12.52 -15.38 -2.27
C LEU A 537 -13.12 -16.79 -2.31
N THR A 538 -13.14 -17.43 -1.15
CA THR A 538 -13.78 -18.71 -0.96
C THR A 538 -15.29 -18.49 -0.78
N PRO A 539 -16.16 -19.06 -1.63
CA PRO A 539 -17.58 -18.79 -1.53
C PRO A 539 -18.23 -19.42 -0.29
N TYR A 540 -17.64 -20.49 0.25
CA TYR A 540 -18.11 -21.22 1.45
C TYR A 540 -16.93 -21.80 2.23
N GLY A 541 -17.09 -21.90 3.56
CA GLY A 541 -16.08 -22.50 4.43
C GLY A 541 -14.79 -21.71 4.51
N TYR A 542 -13.69 -22.37 4.81
CA TYR A 542 -12.37 -21.73 5.03
C TYR A 542 -11.48 -21.72 3.81
N SER A 543 -10.62 -20.71 3.71
CA SER A 543 -9.47 -20.72 2.84
C SER A 543 -8.29 -21.47 3.50
N HIS A 544 -7.50 -22.16 2.69
CA HIS A 544 -6.27 -22.84 3.12
C HIS A 544 -5.05 -22.31 2.33
N SER A 545 -5.11 -21.05 1.90
CA SER A 545 -4.09 -20.42 1.05
C SER A 545 -2.92 -19.80 1.82
N TYR A 546 -2.97 -19.76 3.16
CA TYR A 546 -1.88 -19.19 3.96
C TYR A 546 -0.57 -19.97 3.76
N ASP A 547 0.47 -19.24 3.33
CA ASP A 547 1.83 -19.77 3.13
C ASP A 547 2.82 -19.02 4.04
N PRO A 548 3.34 -19.66 5.10
CA PRO A 548 4.33 -19.05 5.99
C PRO A 548 5.69 -18.73 5.33
N ASN A 549 5.93 -19.23 4.11
CA ASN A 549 7.14 -18.93 3.34
C ASN A 549 6.96 -17.75 2.39
N LEU A 550 5.76 -17.19 2.30
CA LEU A 550 5.45 -16.04 1.46
C LEU A 550 5.60 -14.74 2.26
N ASN A 551 6.51 -13.88 1.82
CA ASN A 551 6.69 -12.56 2.42
C ASN A 551 5.58 -11.61 1.92
N ALA A 552 4.76 -11.11 2.85
CA ALA A 552 3.68 -10.16 2.58
C ALA A 552 4.17 -8.71 2.42
N GLY A 553 5.45 -8.44 2.70
CA GLY A 553 6.04 -7.10 2.63
C GLY A 553 5.69 -6.36 1.33
N ILE A 554 5.47 -5.06 1.44
CA ILE A 554 5.07 -4.24 0.30
C ILE A 554 6.24 -4.08 -0.67
N GLY A 555 6.01 -4.41 -1.94
CA GLY A 555 6.97 -4.20 -3.01
C GLY A 555 7.25 -2.72 -3.25
N ASN A 556 8.52 -2.34 -3.33
CA ASN A 556 8.91 -0.95 -3.60
C ASN A 556 8.29 -0.44 -4.92
N VAL A 557 8.20 -1.30 -5.94
CA VAL A 557 7.55 -1.01 -7.21
C VAL A 557 6.05 -0.75 -7.08
N PHE A 558 5.38 -1.47 -6.18
CA PHE A 558 3.96 -1.26 -5.89
C PHE A 558 3.73 0.14 -5.31
N ALA A 559 4.43 0.47 -4.21
CA ALA A 559 4.29 1.76 -3.52
C ALA A 559 4.73 2.97 -4.36
N THR A 560 5.73 2.78 -5.25
CA THR A 560 6.39 3.89 -5.95
C THR A 560 5.80 4.14 -7.33
N ALA A 561 5.22 3.13 -7.98
CA ALA A 561 4.70 3.24 -9.34
C ALA A 561 3.34 2.57 -9.53
N ALA A 562 3.23 1.25 -9.34
CA ALA A 562 2.07 0.50 -9.81
C ALA A 562 0.76 0.90 -9.12
N TYR A 563 0.77 1.10 -7.79
CA TYR A 563 -0.44 1.49 -7.06
C TYR A 563 -0.75 2.99 -7.11
N ARG A 564 0.11 3.78 -7.78
CA ARG A 564 -0.14 5.20 -8.09
C ARG A 564 -1.04 5.41 -9.32
N TYR A 565 -1.53 4.34 -9.93
CA TYR A 565 -2.44 4.37 -11.07
C TYR A 565 -3.67 5.26 -10.84
N GLY A 566 -4.13 5.34 -9.58
CA GLY A 566 -5.29 6.12 -9.18
C GLY A 566 -5.19 7.62 -9.44
N HIS A 567 -3.99 8.14 -9.68
CA HIS A 567 -3.78 9.56 -9.96
C HIS A 567 -4.48 10.01 -11.26
N THR A 568 -4.66 9.12 -12.23
CA THR A 568 -5.43 9.41 -13.46
C THR A 568 -6.95 9.40 -13.22
N LEU A 569 -7.42 8.72 -12.14
CA LEU A 569 -8.85 8.61 -11.83
C LEU A 569 -9.41 9.83 -11.09
N VAL A 570 -8.56 10.77 -10.69
CA VAL A 570 -8.92 11.90 -9.82
C VAL A 570 -9.67 12.97 -10.60
N GLN A 571 -10.78 13.44 -10.04
CA GLN A 571 -11.55 14.57 -10.55
C GLN A 571 -10.92 15.92 -10.18
N GLY A 572 -10.91 16.86 -11.10
CA GLY A 572 -10.45 18.23 -10.83
C GLY A 572 -11.35 19.00 -9.86
N ASN A 573 -12.64 18.64 -9.78
CA ASN A 573 -13.62 19.19 -8.84
C ASN A 573 -14.34 18.08 -8.11
N ILE A 574 -14.55 18.26 -6.81
CA ILE A 574 -15.35 17.35 -6.00
C ILE A 574 -16.74 17.96 -5.80
N GLU A 575 -17.79 17.17 -6.06
CA GLU A 575 -19.17 17.59 -5.96
C GLU A 575 -19.81 17.14 -4.64
N LEU A 576 -20.42 18.09 -3.95
CA LEU A 576 -21.34 17.84 -2.84
C LEU A 576 -22.74 17.71 -3.41
N ILE A 577 -23.41 16.58 -3.18
CA ILE A 577 -24.71 16.29 -3.79
C ILE A 577 -25.80 16.21 -2.73
N ASN A 578 -26.91 16.93 -2.97
CA ASN A 578 -28.09 16.90 -2.13
C ASN A 578 -28.86 15.58 -2.26
N GLU A 579 -29.84 15.34 -1.39
CA GLU A 579 -30.67 14.14 -1.40
C GLU A 579 -31.50 13.99 -2.69
N ASP A 580 -31.90 15.10 -3.28
CA ASP A 580 -32.65 15.14 -4.54
C ASP A 580 -31.77 14.93 -5.79
N GLY A 581 -30.47 14.68 -5.60
CA GLY A 581 -29.49 14.49 -6.69
C GLY A 581 -28.94 15.79 -7.30
N SER A 582 -29.39 16.97 -6.83
CA SER A 582 -28.85 18.24 -7.30
C SER A 582 -27.47 18.52 -6.71
N VAL A 583 -26.62 19.19 -7.48
CA VAL A 583 -25.29 19.62 -7.01
C VAL A 583 -25.44 20.79 -6.06
N HIS A 584 -25.07 20.59 -4.79
CA HIS A 584 -25.03 21.65 -3.77
C HIS A 584 -23.84 22.60 -3.98
N LYS A 585 -22.66 22.00 -4.20
CA LYS A 585 -21.39 22.75 -4.34
C LYS A 585 -20.38 21.94 -5.17
N ARG A 586 -19.59 22.65 -5.97
CA ARG A 586 -18.38 22.11 -6.61
C ARG A 586 -17.16 22.77 -6.00
N ILE A 587 -16.17 22.00 -5.58
CA ILE A 587 -14.98 22.49 -4.93
C ILE A 587 -13.75 22.01 -5.72
N PRO A 588 -12.91 22.94 -6.22
CA PRO A 588 -11.65 22.55 -6.84
C PRO A 588 -10.79 21.74 -5.88
N LEU A 589 -10.14 20.69 -6.37
CA LEU A 589 -9.32 19.80 -5.55
C LEU A 589 -8.19 20.56 -4.85
N ALA A 590 -7.53 21.49 -5.55
CA ALA A 590 -6.46 22.31 -4.99
C ALA A 590 -6.89 23.10 -3.74
N ALA A 591 -8.16 23.55 -3.68
CA ALA A 591 -8.69 24.26 -2.52
C ALA A 591 -8.90 23.38 -1.28
N GLN A 592 -8.77 22.06 -1.42
CA GLN A 592 -9.06 21.08 -0.37
C GLN A 592 -7.80 20.49 0.27
N PHE A 593 -6.62 20.68 -0.32
CA PHE A 593 -5.38 20.13 0.24
C PHE A 593 -5.08 20.68 1.62
N PHE A 594 -5.01 19.77 2.60
CA PHE A 594 -4.83 20.05 4.03
C PHE A 594 -5.87 21.05 4.58
N ASN A 595 -7.09 21.01 4.03
CA ASN A 595 -8.17 21.93 4.36
C ASN A 595 -9.50 21.17 4.57
N PRO A 596 -9.75 20.59 5.76
CA PRO A 596 -10.94 19.79 6.04
C PRO A 596 -12.19 20.66 6.37
N ASN A 597 -12.17 21.97 6.16
CA ASN A 597 -13.20 22.91 6.61
C ASN A 597 -14.61 22.52 6.17
N GLU A 598 -14.76 21.97 4.97
CA GLU A 598 -16.09 21.57 4.45
C GLU A 598 -16.76 20.46 5.28
N ILE A 599 -15.99 19.63 5.98
CA ILE A 599 -16.54 18.55 6.84
C ILE A 599 -17.30 19.14 8.05
N TYR A 600 -16.90 20.32 8.54
CA TYR A 600 -17.52 20.96 9.70
C TYR A 600 -18.89 21.57 9.39
N HIS A 601 -19.28 21.70 8.13
CA HIS A 601 -20.60 22.21 7.78
C HIS A 601 -21.66 21.12 7.91
N PRO A 602 -22.76 21.36 8.67
CA PRO A 602 -23.81 20.37 8.91
C PRO A 602 -24.36 19.76 7.62
N GLY A 603 -24.42 18.43 7.57
CA GLY A 603 -24.92 17.67 6.42
C GLY A 603 -23.97 17.58 5.23
N ASN A 604 -22.78 18.22 5.26
CA ASN A 604 -21.83 18.11 4.16
C ASN A 604 -21.19 16.72 4.08
N LEU A 605 -21.00 16.05 5.21
CA LEU A 605 -20.48 14.69 5.20
C LEU A 605 -21.36 13.74 4.37
N ASP A 606 -22.68 13.81 4.56
CA ASP A 606 -23.64 13.05 3.75
C ASP A 606 -23.62 13.48 2.27
N ARG A 607 -23.46 14.78 2.00
CA ARG A 607 -23.30 15.28 0.63
C ARG A 607 -22.02 14.79 -0.04
N PHE A 608 -20.91 14.66 0.69
CA PHE A 608 -19.68 14.04 0.20
C PHE A 608 -19.89 12.57 -0.15
N TYR A 609 -20.54 11.79 0.72
CA TYR A 609 -20.83 10.39 0.41
C TYR A 609 -21.71 10.25 -0.84
N ARG A 610 -22.76 11.07 -0.98
CA ARG A 610 -23.58 11.10 -2.21
C ARG A 610 -22.74 11.49 -3.43
N GLY A 611 -21.88 12.49 -3.30
CA GLY A 611 -20.94 12.90 -4.35
C GLY A 611 -20.06 11.74 -4.80
N LEU A 612 -19.42 11.05 -3.87
CA LEU A 612 -18.51 9.94 -4.15
C LEU A 612 -19.19 8.76 -4.88
N ILE A 613 -20.44 8.44 -4.54
CA ILE A 613 -21.18 7.33 -5.14
C ILE A 613 -21.97 7.72 -6.40
N THR A 614 -21.98 9.00 -6.78
CA THR A 614 -22.75 9.52 -7.94
C THR A 614 -21.83 10.12 -9.00
N GLN A 615 -20.86 10.97 -8.61
CA GLN A 615 -19.93 11.60 -9.53
C GLN A 615 -19.04 10.51 -10.17
N PRO A 616 -18.82 10.54 -11.52
CA PRO A 616 -17.92 9.61 -12.17
C PRO A 616 -16.47 9.83 -11.70
N ALA A 617 -15.66 8.77 -11.64
CA ALA A 617 -14.20 8.91 -11.64
C ALA A 617 -13.74 9.43 -13.02
N GLN A 618 -12.49 9.85 -13.14
CA GLN A 618 -11.86 9.99 -14.45
C GLN A 618 -11.54 8.61 -15.03
N THR A 619 -11.37 8.53 -16.35
CA THR A 619 -10.96 7.31 -17.04
C THR A 619 -9.50 6.99 -16.67
N TYR A 620 -9.17 5.70 -16.59
CA TYR A 620 -7.77 5.27 -16.51
C TYR A 620 -7.14 5.40 -17.90
N ASP A 621 -6.37 6.45 -18.08
CA ASP A 621 -5.69 6.80 -19.31
C ASP A 621 -4.51 7.73 -19.03
N ARG A 622 -3.95 8.33 -20.07
CA ARG A 622 -2.84 9.26 -19.98
C ARG A 622 -3.16 10.62 -19.34
N PHE A 623 -4.42 10.96 -19.18
CA PHE A 623 -4.80 12.31 -18.76
C PHE A 623 -4.84 12.43 -17.23
N VAL A 624 -4.22 13.50 -16.73
CA VAL A 624 -4.16 13.81 -15.30
C VAL A 624 -4.58 15.27 -15.12
N THR A 625 -5.58 15.51 -14.27
CA THR A 625 -6.08 16.86 -14.03
C THR A 625 -4.98 17.84 -13.62
N GLN A 626 -5.02 19.05 -14.17
CA GLN A 626 -4.09 20.12 -13.77
C GLN A 626 -4.12 20.45 -12.28
N GLN A 627 -5.18 20.09 -11.56
CA GLN A 627 -5.22 20.21 -10.11
C GLN A 627 -4.13 19.36 -9.41
N LEU A 628 -3.60 18.34 -10.10
CA LEU A 628 -2.48 17.50 -9.64
C LEU A 628 -1.16 17.80 -10.35
N THR A 629 -1.18 18.31 -11.59
CA THR A 629 0.06 18.52 -12.37
C THR A 629 0.58 19.97 -12.29
N ASN A 630 -0.24 20.90 -11.78
CA ASN A 630 0.13 22.32 -11.62
C ASN A 630 -0.19 22.87 -10.24
N HIS A 631 -1.19 22.31 -9.55
CA HIS A 631 -1.74 22.86 -8.31
C HIS A 631 -1.64 21.90 -7.11
N LEU A 632 -0.87 20.81 -7.20
CA LEU A 632 -0.71 19.89 -6.07
C LEU A 632 -0.12 20.63 -4.86
N TYR A 633 -0.80 20.56 -3.71
CA TYR A 633 -0.41 21.23 -2.47
C TYR A 633 -0.15 22.71 -2.64
N GLU A 634 -0.99 23.35 -3.44
CA GLU A 634 -0.95 24.79 -3.62
C GLU A 634 -1.22 25.50 -2.30
N PRO A 635 -0.32 26.37 -1.81
CA PRO A 635 -0.61 27.26 -0.70
C PRO A 635 -1.69 28.27 -1.07
N ILE A 636 -2.59 28.56 -0.14
CA ILE A 636 -3.71 29.49 -0.39
C ILE A 636 -3.22 30.81 -0.94
N GLY A 637 -3.71 31.17 -2.12
CA GLY A 637 -3.41 32.46 -2.78
C GLY A 637 -2.08 32.52 -3.53
N GLN A 638 -1.35 31.38 -3.67
CA GLN A 638 -0.07 31.33 -4.39
C GLN A 638 -0.23 31.23 -5.92
N GLY A 639 -1.29 30.56 -6.38
CA GLY A 639 -1.61 30.37 -7.79
C GLY A 639 -0.87 29.22 -8.47
N PHE A 640 0.02 28.52 -7.75
CA PHE A 640 0.70 27.32 -8.23
C PHE A 640 0.98 26.33 -7.10
N GLY A 641 1.07 25.07 -7.46
CA GLY A 641 1.51 23.97 -6.60
C GLY A 641 2.63 23.18 -7.26
N MET A 642 2.62 21.86 -7.07
CA MET A 642 3.59 20.92 -7.62
C MET A 642 2.98 20.10 -8.75
N ASP A 643 3.82 19.30 -9.41
CA ASP A 643 3.44 18.34 -10.45
C ASP A 643 3.55 16.90 -9.91
N LEU A 644 2.41 16.26 -9.66
CA LEU A 644 2.38 14.90 -9.09
C LEU A 644 2.99 13.87 -10.04
N VAL A 645 2.78 13.99 -11.35
CA VAL A 645 3.34 13.06 -12.34
C VAL A 645 4.86 13.17 -12.36
N ALA A 646 5.39 14.39 -12.41
CA ALA A 646 6.83 14.63 -12.33
C ALA A 646 7.43 14.11 -11.02
N LEU A 647 6.74 14.30 -9.89
CA LEU A 647 7.15 13.76 -8.59
C LEU A 647 7.15 12.23 -8.58
N ASN A 648 6.18 11.55 -9.21
CA ASN A 648 6.13 10.10 -9.30
C ASN A 648 7.31 9.54 -10.11
N ILE A 649 7.61 10.16 -11.24
CA ILE A 649 8.79 9.81 -12.08
C ILE A 649 10.07 9.97 -11.26
N GLN A 650 10.23 11.12 -10.61
CA GLN A 650 11.42 11.41 -9.79
C GLN A 650 11.55 10.44 -8.61
N ARG A 651 10.44 10.05 -7.98
CA ARG A 651 10.40 9.08 -6.89
C ARG A 651 10.81 7.69 -7.37
N GLY A 652 10.37 7.25 -8.54
CA GLY A 652 10.80 6.00 -9.15
C GLY A 652 12.32 5.96 -9.34
N ARG A 653 12.92 7.06 -9.80
CA ARG A 653 14.36 7.21 -9.96
C ARG A 653 15.11 7.26 -8.63
N ASP A 654 14.58 7.96 -7.62
CA ASP A 654 15.10 7.97 -6.25
C ASP A 654 15.13 6.57 -5.63
N HIS A 655 14.09 5.77 -5.87
CA HIS A 655 13.98 4.41 -5.35
C HIS A 655 14.74 3.36 -6.18
N GLY A 656 15.39 3.77 -7.26
CA GLY A 656 16.10 2.85 -8.16
C GLY A 656 15.16 1.84 -8.81
N ILE A 657 13.93 2.23 -9.14
CA ILE A 657 12.98 1.36 -9.84
C ILE A 657 13.52 1.08 -11.25
N PRO A 658 13.65 -0.20 -11.67
CA PRO A 658 14.03 -0.58 -13.02
C PRO A 658 13.12 0.03 -14.09
N SER A 659 13.55 -0.02 -15.35
CA SER A 659 12.80 0.52 -16.48
C SER A 659 11.45 -0.18 -16.69
N TYR A 660 10.55 0.46 -17.42
CA TYR A 660 9.30 -0.15 -17.85
C TYR A 660 9.51 -1.51 -18.55
N ASN A 661 10.49 -1.60 -19.45
CA ASN A 661 10.83 -2.85 -20.13
C ASN A 661 11.27 -3.96 -19.18
N ASP A 662 12.03 -3.66 -18.13
CA ASP A 662 12.45 -4.65 -17.15
C ASP A 662 11.24 -5.25 -16.41
N TRP A 663 10.22 -4.42 -16.13
CA TRP A 663 8.99 -4.88 -15.48
C TRP A 663 8.07 -5.64 -16.41
N ARG A 664 8.00 -5.26 -17.70
CA ARG A 664 7.30 -6.07 -18.70
C ARG A 664 7.87 -7.49 -18.76
N GLU A 665 9.19 -7.59 -18.91
CA GLU A 665 9.88 -8.88 -18.95
C GLU A 665 9.68 -9.67 -17.65
N HIS A 666 9.72 -8.99 -16.50
CA HIS A 666 9.48 -9.60 -15.19
C HIS A 666 8.07 -10.20 -15.09
N CYS A 667 7.08 -9.57 -15.69
CA CYS A 667 5.70 -10.07 -15.82
C CYS A 667 5.50 -11.05 -17.01
N GLY A 668 6.58 -11.51 -17.66
CA GLY A 668 6.53 -12.49 -18.74
C GLY A 668 6.15 -11.93 -20.10
N MET A 669 6.07 -10.60 -20.24
CA MET A 669 5.79 -9.91 -21.51
C MET A 669 7.07 -9.63 -22.29
N SER A 670 6.96 -9.48 -23.61
CA SER A 670 8.09 -9.12 -24.45
C SER A 670 8.56 -7.68 -24.21
N ARG A 671 9.88 -7.47 -24.23
CA ARG A 671 10.49 -6.13 -24.22
C ARG A 671 10.12 -5.35 -25.49
N ILE A 672 9.96 -4.06 -25.36
CA ILE A 672 9.80 -3.12 -26.45
C ILE A 672 11.20 -2.77 -26.95
N THR A 673 11.48 -3.04 -28.20
CA THR A 673 12.79 -2.79 -28.83
C THR A 673 12.76 -1.60 -29.78
N ASP A 674 11.57 -1.18 -30.20
CA ASP A 674 11.30 -0.03 -31.05
C ASP A 674 10.08 0.73 -30.54
N PHE A 675 10.10 2.05 -30.51
CA PHE A 675 8.97 2.89 -30.07
C PHE A 675 7.69 2.65 -30.87
N ALA A 676 7.79 2.22 -32.13
CA ALA A 676 6.62 1.89 -32.95
C ALA A 676 5.77 0.77 -32.34
N GLN A 677 6.39 -0.17 -31.62
CA GLN A 677 5.69 -1.27 -30.93
C GLN A 677 4.78 -0.80 -29.77
N LEU A 678 5.05 0.41 -29.24
CA LEU A 678 4.18 0.98 -28.22
C LEU A 678 2.75 1.20 -28.72
N ALA A 679 2.53 1.46 -30.01
CA ALA A 679 1.21 1.69 -30.57
C ALA A 679 0.29 0.45 -30.46
N ASP A 680 0.85 -0.75 -30.29
CA ASP A 680 0.07 -1.98 -30.08
C ASP A 680 -0.55 -2.03 -28.69
N ILE A 681 0.12 -1.43 -27.69
CA ILE A 681 -0.22 -1.56 -26.26
C ILE A 681 -0.73 -0.27 -25.61
N MET A 682 -0.61 0.87 -26.26
CA MET A 682 -1.12 2.17 -25.82
C MET A 682 -1.70 2.95 -27.01
N THR A 683 -2.14 4.19 -26.80
CA THR A 683 -2.64 5.02 -27.91
C THR A 683 -1.49 5.47 -28.83
N PRO A 684 -1.74 5.75 -30.10
CA PRO A 684 -0.72 6.29 -31.02
C PRO A 684 -0.12 7.61 -30.51
N GLU A 685 -0.92 8.44 -29.86
CA GLU A 685 -0.51 9.71 -29.27
C GLU A 685 0.46 9.48 -28.11
N SER A 686 0.18 8.52 -27.23
CA SER A 686 1.08 8.10 -26.15
C SER A 686 2.40 7.56 -26.70
N ALA A 687 2.34 6.66 -27.67
CA ALA A 687 3.52 6.09 -28.31
C ALA A 687 4.42 7.18 -28.93
N LYS A 688 3.81 8.16 -29.60
CA LYS A 688 4.52 9.31 -30.16
C LYS A 688 5.14 10.19 -29.07
N ALA A 689 4.44 10.45 -27.97
CA ALA A 689 4.95 11.24 -26.85
C ALA A 689 6.20 10.59 -26.25
N PHE A 690 6.17 9.28 -26.00
CA PHE A 690 7.33 8.54 -25.48
C PHE A 690 8.52 8.58 -26.44
N ALA A 691 8.28 8.39 -27.75
CA ALA A 691 9.33 8.48 -28.77
C ALA A 691 9.96 9.89 -28.90
N GLN A 692 9.23 10.94 -28.51
CA GLN A 692 9.75 12.31 -28.53
C GLN A 692 10.62 12.64 -27.31
N VAL A 693 10.32 12.07 -26.14
CA VAL A 693 10.99 12.45 -24.89
C VAL A 693 12.09 11.48 -24.47
N TYR A 694 11.97 10.18 -24.77
CA TYR A 694 12.99 9.19 -24.43
C TYR A 694 13.89 8.85 -25.64
N LYS A 695 15.15 8.61 -25.34
CA LYS A 695 16.11 8.23 -26.38
C LYS A 695 16.04 6.75 -26.76
N TYR A 696 15.80 5.90 -25.79
CA TYR A 696 15.71 4.45 -25.94
C TYR A 696 14.46 3.91 -25.26
N PRO A 697 13.79 2.84 -25.78
CA PRO A 697 12.68 2.19 -25.10
C PRO A 697 13.02 1.69 -23.68
N ASP A 698 14.28 1.28 -23.46
CA ASP A 698 14.77 0.83 -22.14
C ASP A 698 14.97 1.98 -21.14
N ASP A 699 14.90 3.24 -21.57
CA ASP A 699 14.97 4.41 -20.71
C ASP A 699 13.61 4.76 -20.07
N ILE A 700 12.51 4.26 -20.63
CA ILE A 700 11.15 4.62 -20.21
C ILE A 700 10.95 4.31 -18.71
N ASP A 701 10.51 5.32 -17.95
CA ASP A 701 10.15 5.17 -16.56
C ASP A 701 8.84 4.39 -16.42
N LEU A 702 8.73 3.57 -15.37
CA LEU A 702 7.61 2.65 -15.20
C LEU A 702 6.26 3.37 -15.01
N PHE A 703 6.22 4.45 -14.20
CA PHE A 703 4.94 5.09 -13.86
C PHE A 703 4.22 5.65 -15.10
N PRO A 704 4.83 6.55 -15.90
CA PRO A 704 4.12 7.13 -17.05
C PRO A 704 3.76 6.06 -18.10
N ALA A 705 4.60 5.05 -18.33
CA ALA A 705 4.26 4.00 -19.27
C ALA A 705 3.11 3.12 -18.79
N GLY A 706 3.12 2.78 -17.50
CA GLY A 706 2.09 1.92 -16.90
C GLY A 706 0.70 2.52 -16.99
N VAL A 707 0.53 3.82 -16.73
CA VAL A 707 -0.78 4.49 -16.83
C VAL A 707 -1.25 4.68 -18.28
N ASN A 708 -0.34 4.65 -19.24
CA ASN A 708 -0.64 4.78 -20.65
C ASN A 708 -0.99 3.44 -21.34
N GLU A 709 -0.82 2.27 -20.67
CA GLU A 709 -1.21 0.97 -21.24
C GLU A 709 -2.72 0.84 -21.41
N LYS A 710 -3.16 0.17 -22.48
CA LYS A 710 -4.56 -0.26 -22.65
C LYS A 710 -4.94 -1.22 -21.53
N SER A 711 -6.14 -1.05 -20.96
CA SER A 711 -6.64 -1.88 -19.86
C SER A 711 -6.75 -3.36 -20.22
N VAL A 712 -6.52 -4.24 -19.23
CA VAL A 712 -6.81 -5.67 -19.36
C VAL A 712 -8.31 -5.91 -19.50
N PRO A 713 -8.73 -7.01 -20.15
CA PRO A 713 -10.16 -7.32 -20.30
C PRO A 713 -10.90 -7.40 -18.96
N GLY A 714 -11.95 -6.61 -18.82
CA GLY A 714 -12.80 -6.55 -17.63
C GLY A 714 -12.19 -5.81 -16.43
N GLY A 715 -10.95 -5.34 -16.54
CA GLY A 715 -10.25 -4.56 -15.49
C GLY A 715 -10.06 -3.10 -15.88
N THR A 716 -9.50 -2.34 -14.96
CA THR A 716 -9.15 -0.93 -15.15
C THR A 716 -7.67 -0.78 -15.56
N LEU A 717 -6.77 -1.58 -15.01
CA LEU A 717 -5.33 -1.44 -15.19
C LEU A 717 -4.83 -2.01 -16.52
N GLY A 718 -3.72 -1.47 -17.01
CA GLY A 718 -2.93 -2.07 -18.07
C GLY A 718 -2.17 -3.33 -17.59
N PRO A 719 -1.66 -4.18 -18.50
CA PRO A 719 -1.06 -5.48 -18.16
C PRO A 719 0.08 -5.41 -17.15
N THR A 720 0.97 -4.43 -17.28
CA THR A 720 2.13 -4.31 -16.37
C THR A 720 1.69 -3.96 -14.95
N PHE A 721 0.81 -2.98 -14.79
CA PHE A 721 0.30 -2.63 -13.46
C PHE A 721 -0.63 -3.71 -12.90
N ALA A 722 -1.46 -4.35 -13.73
CA ALA A 722 -2.31 -5.46 -13.29
C ALA A 722 -1.47 -6.63 -12.73
N CYS A 723 -0.36 -6.99 -13.38
CA CYS A 723 0.58 -8.01 -12.90
C CYS A 723 1.16 -7.64 -11.52
N LEU A 724 1.70 -6.42 -11.39
CA LEU A 724 2.39 -5.98 -10.17
C LEU A 724 1.43 -5.80 -8.98
N VAL A 725 0.26 -5.24 -9.23
CA VAL A 725 -0.79 -5.05 -8.22
C VAL A 725 -1.34 -6.41 -7.79
N ALA A 726 -1.67 -7.29 -8.73
CA ALA A 726 -2.17 -8.63 -8.41
C ALA A 726 -1.16 -9.46 -7.60
N GLU A 727 0.13 -9.40 -7.93
CA GLU A 727 1.18 -10.09 -7.17
C GLU A 727 1.27 -9.56 -5.74
N GLN A 728 1.16 -8.25 -5.53
CA GLN A 728 1.17 -7.68 -4.19
C GLN A 728 -0.04 -8.14 -3.37
N PHE A 729 -1.25 -8.06 -3.93
CA PHE A 729 -2.46 -8.52 -3.24
C PHE A 729 -2.44 -10.02 -2.95
N ARG A 730 -1.86 -10.85 -3.85
CA ARG A 730 -1.61 -12.27 -3.60
C ARG A 730 -0.72 -12.49 -2.38
N ARG A 731 0.36 -11.72 -2.28
CA ARG A 731 1.28 -11.80 -1.13
C ARG A 731 0.61 -11.38 0.17
N MET A 732 -0.17 -10.34 0.14
CA MET A 732 -0.91 -9.87 1.32
C MET A 732 -1.99 -10.86 1.75
N LYS A 733 -2.73 -11.46 0.82
CA LYS A 733 -3.75 -12.47 1.14
C LYS A 733 -3.11 -13.75 1.69
N ASN A 734 -2.17 -14.33 0.93
CA ASN A 734 -1.65 -15.66 1.21
C ASN A 734 -0.47 -15.65 2.23
N GLY A 735 0.17 -14.51 2.45
CA GLY A 735 1.22 -14.32 3.46
C GLY A 735 0.71 -13.81 4.80
N ASP A 736 -0.58 -13.54 4.92
CA ASP A 736 -1.22 -13.02 6.13
C ASP A 736 -1.84 -14.14 6.98
N ARG A 737 -1.23 -14.42 8.14
CA ARG A 737 -1.75 -15.42 9.09
C ARG A 737 -3.14 -15.06 9.65
N PHE A 738 -3.49 -13.79 9.66
CA PHE A 738 -4.77 -13.28 10.17
C PHE A 738 -5.79 -12.98 9.05
N TRP A 739 -5.55 -13.47 7.83
CA TRP A 739 -6.52 -13.32 6.76
C TRP A 739 -7.87 -13.90 7.19
N TYR A 740 -8.96 -13.16 7.00
CA TYR A 740 -10.26 -13.47 7.64
C TYR A 740 -10.84 -14.83 7.23
N GLU A 741 -10.51 -15.36 6.03
CA GLU A 741 -10.97 -16.67 5.58
C GLU A 741 -10.12 -17.84 6.09
N ASN A 742 -9.01 -17.61 6.78
CA ASN A 742 -8.13 -18.69 7.25
C ASN A 742 -8.82 -19.51 8.33
N GLY A 743 -8.83 -20.85 8.16
CA GLY A 743 -9.34 -21.80 9.12
C GLY A 743 -8.25 -22.50 9.92
N GLY A 744 -8.60 -22.99 11.13
CA GLY A 744 -7.72 -23.83 11.94
C GLY A 744 -6.58 -23.10 12.66
N LEU A 745 -6.62 -21.78 12.74
CA LEU A 745 -5.68 -20.94 13.47
C LEU A 745 -6.34 -20.36 14.73
N GLU A 746 -5.55 -19.97 15.74
CA GLU A 746 -6.02 -19.29 16.94
C GLU A 746 -6.80 -17.99 16.60
N SER A 747 -6.40 -17.35 15.52
CA SER A 747 -6.99 -16.11 15.01
C SER A 747 -8.21 -16.32 14.11
N SER A 748 -8.58 -17.56 13.74
CA SER A 748 -9.68 -17.86 12.82
C SER A 748 -11.03 -17.46 13.40
N PHE A 749 -11.89 -16.91 12.54
CA PHE A 749 -13.33 -16.84 12.84
C PHE A 749 -13.94 -18.23 12.75
N ASN A 750 -15.05 -18.47 13.42
CA ASN A 750 -15.83 -19.68 13.18
C ASN A 750 -16.62 -19.57 11.86
N GLU A 751 -17.13 -20.69 11.36
CA GLU A 751 -17.81 -20.72 10.05
C GLU A 751 -19.02 -19.78 9.96
N VAL A 752 -19.79 -19.65 11.07
CA VAL A 752 -20.96 -18.77 11.09
C VAL A 752 -20.56 -17.30 11.06
N GLN A 753 -19.49 -16.95 11.78
CA GLN A 753 -18.94 -15.60 11.76
C GLN A 753 -18.39 -15.21 10.36
N ILE A 754 -17.72 -16.12 9.66
CA ILE A 754 -17.24 -15.89 8.29
C ILE A 754 -18.42 -15.64 7.34
N GLU A 755 -19.50 -16.42 7.45
CA GLU A 755 -20.70 -16.22 6.61
C GLU A 755 -21.34 -14.86 6.87
N GLU A 756 -21.30 -14.35 8.10
CA GLU A 756 -21.74 -12.98 8.38
C GLU A 756 -20.82 -11.93 7.74
N ILE A 757 -19.49 -12.08 7.88
CA ILE A 757 -18.53 -11.17 7.28
C ILE A 757 -18.66 -11.11 5.75
N ARG A 758 -18.99 -12.22 5.08
CA ARG A 758 -19.24 -12.27 3.63
C ARG A 758 -20.44 -11.44 3.17
N LYS A 759 -21.28 -10.96 4.08
CA LYS A 759 -22.36 -10.01 3.78
C LYS A 759 -21.88 -8.56 3.75
N ALA A 760 -20.67 -8.29 4.21
CA ALA A 760 -20.11 -6.94 4.24
C ALA A 760 -20.04 -6.35 2.84
N SER A 761 -20.46 -5.10 2.69
CA SER A 761 -20.37 -4.31 1.47
C SER A 761 -20.10 -2.85 1.80
N LEU A 762 -19.44 -2.13 0.89
CA LEU A 762 -19.19 -0.70 1.13
C LEU A 762 -20.53 0.08 1.17
N ALA A 763 -21.53 -0.36 0.42
CA ALA A 763 -22.89 0.16 0.51
C ALA A 763 -23.45 0.03 1.93
N ARG A 764 -23.26 -1.13 2.59
CA ARG A 764 -23.74 -1.35 3.96
C ARG A 764 -23.00 -0.46 4.96
N VAL A 765 -21.69 -0.33 4.85
CA VAL A 765 -20.90 0.57 5.71
C VAL A 765 -21.39 2.01 5.58
N ILE A 766 -21.68 2.48 4.36
CA ILE A 766 -22.25 3.82 4.13
C ILE A 766 -23.64 3.94 4.76
N CYS A 767 -24.51 2.99 4.55
CA CYS A 767 -25.87 2.98 5.11
C CYS A 767 -25.89 3.01 6.63
N ASP A 768 -24.99 2.27 7.30
CA ASP A 768 -24.96 2.18 8.75
C ASP A 768 -24.31 3.38 9.43
N ASN A 769 -23.53 4.19 8.68
CA ASN A 769 -22.70 5.27 9.23
C ASN A 769 -22.97 6.65 8.64
N SER A 770 -24.03 6.80 7.86
CA SER A 770 -24.48 8.07 7.28
C SER A 770 -26.01 8.22 7.39
N ASN A 771 -26.52 9.39 6.98
CA ASN A 771 -27.97 9.62 6.89
C ASN A 771 -28.50 9.43 5.46
N LEU A 772 -27.82 8.63 4.62
CA LEU A 772 -28.30 8.30 3.29
C LEU A 772 -29.42 7.25 3.39
N ASN A 773 -30.57 7.56 2.80
CA ASN A 773 -31.70 6.65 2.75
C ASN A 773 -31.61 5.63 1.61
N TYR A 774 -30.96 6.00 0.51
CA TYR A 774 -30.88 5.22 -0.71
C TYR A 774 -29.47 5.24 -1.27
N VAL A 775 -28.92 4.05 -1.57
CA VAL A 775 -27.62 3.87 -2.23
C VAL A 775 -27.73 2.70 -3.22
N GLN A 776 -26.91 2.68 -4.26
CA GLN A 776 -26.78 1.49 -5.12
C GLN A 776 -25.98 0.41 -4.41
N PRO A 777 -26.30 -0.89 -4.55
CA PRO A 777 -25.58 -1.99 -3.90
C PRO A 777 -24.07 -2.03 -4.21
N LEU A 778 -23.68 -1.69 -5.44
CA LEU A 778 -22.27 -1.57 -5.84
C LEU A 778 -21.90 -0.09 -5.98
N VAL A 779 -21.50 0.53 -4.89
CA VAL A 779 -21.27 1.99 -4.82
C VAL A 779 -20.09 2.49 -5.65
N MET A 780 -19.14 1.62 -6.00
CA MET A 780 -18.02 1.93 -6.89
C MET A 780 -18.43 1.93 -8.38
N ILE A 781 -19.66 1.52 -8.66
CA ILE A 781 -20.26 1.49 -10.01
C ILE A 781 -21.42 2.47 -10.04
N ARG A 782 -21.54 3.19 -11.13
CA ARG A 782 -22.61 4.16 -11.33
C ARG A 782 -23.98 3.48 -11.27
N GLU A 783 -24.97 4.25 -10.87
CA GLU A 783 -26.36 3.84 -10.91
C GLU A 783 -26.75 3.39 -12.34
N ALA A 784 -27.36 2.22 -12.43
CA ALA A 784 -27.83 1.62 -13.67
C ALA A 784 -29.10 0.80 -13.40
N GLN A 785 -29.80 0.39 -14.43
CA GLN A 785 -31.01 -0.43 -14.27
C GLN A 785 -30.75 -1.74 -13.48
N TRP A 786 -29.57 -2.27 -13.55
CA TRP A 786 -29.15 -3.49 -12.82
C TRP A 786 -28.45 -3.19 -11.50
N ASN A 787 -28.06 -1.94 -11.24
CA ASN A 787 -27.47 -1.44 -9.99
C ASN A 787 -28.24 -0.19 -9.54
N PRO A 788 -29.57 -0.28 -9.28
CA PRO A 788 -30.38 0.87 -8.89
C PRO A 788 -30.13 1.26 -7.45
N LYS A 789 -30.45 2.49 -7.10
CA LYS A 789 -30.52 2.89 -5.70
C LYS A 789 -31.62 2.13 -4.99
N VAL A 790 -31.33 1.54 -3.86
CA VAL A 790 -32.25 0.78 -2.98
C VAL A 790 -32.26 1.35 -1.58
N ASP A 791 -33.31 1.06 -0.81
CA ASP A 791 -33.46 1.52 0.57
C ASP A 791 -32.38 0.88 1.46
N CYS A 792 -31.66 1.70 2.20
CA CYS A 792 -30.64 1.26 3.17
C CYS A 792 -31.22 0.35 4.28
N ASN A 793 -32.51 0.42 4.57
CA ASN A 793 -33.20 -0.43 5.53
C ASN A 793 -33.82 -1.68 4.88
N GLY A 794 -33.75 -1.81 3.56
CA GLY A 794 -34.22 -2.96 2.83
C GLY A 794 -33.31 -4.18 2.93
N GLU A 795 -33.74 -5.29 2.32
CA GLU A 795 -32.99 -6.55 2.29
C GLU A 795 -31.95 -6.61 1.14
N ASP A 796 -31.98 -5.64 0.21
CA ASP A 796 -31.11 -5.64 -0.95
C ASP A 796 -29.63 -5.33 -0.62
N ILE A 797 -29.41 -4.69 0.53
CA ILE A 797 -28.08 -4.46 1.10
C ILE A 797 -28.02 -5.18 2.44
N PRO A 798 -27.49 -6.41 2.47
CA PRO A 798 -27.48 -7.24 3.69
C PRO A 798 -26.74 -6.59 4.84
N ARG A 799 -27.17 -6.89 6.08
CA ARG A 799 -26.48 -6.48 7.30
C ARG A 799 -25.62 -7.62 7.83
N VAL A 800 -24.45 -7.27 8.35
CA VAL A 800 -23.62 -8.18 9.13
C VAL A 800 -24.23 -8.28 10.52
N SER A 801 -24.76 -9.47 10.89
CA SER A 801 -25.25 -9.72 12.24
C SER A 801 -24.10 -10.09 13.17
N LEU A 802 -24.00 -9.41 14.31
CA LEU A 802 -23.02 -9.73 15.36
C LEU A 802 -23.55 -10.71 16.41
N ASP A 803 -24.75 -11.25 16.26
CA ASP A 803 -25.36 -12.21 17.23
C ASP A 803 -24.48 -13.43 17.46
N ASN A 804 -23.69 -13.84 16.43
CA ASN A 804 -22.76 -14.96 16.49
C ASN A 804 -21.47 -14.68 17.30
N TRP A 805 -21.32 -13.48 17.84
CA TRP A 805 -20.28 -13.11 18.81
C TRP A 805 -20.79 -13.07 20.26
N GLN A 806 -22.08 -13.37 20.49
CA GLN A 806 -22.62 -13.44 21.81
C GLN A 806 -22.03 -14.63 22.57
N ASN A 807 -21.54 -14.39 23.79
CA ASN A 807 -20.93 -15.40 24.67
C ASN A 807 -19.68 -16.09 24.10
N GLU A 808 -19.00 -15.46 23.14
CA GLU A 808 -17.71 -15.98 22.67
C GLU A 808 -16.67 -15.99 23.81
N PRO A 809 -15.83 -17.05 23.91
CA PRO A 809 -14.82 -17.14 24.96
C PRO A 809 -13.86 -15.93 24.96
N VAL A 810 -13.69 -15.35 26.14
CA VAL A 810 -12.81 -14.20 26.35
C VAL A 810 -11.37 -14.66 26.40
N TRP A 811 -10.54 -14.13 25.52
CA TRP A 811 -9.10 -14.31 25.55
C TRP A 811 -8.47 -13.20 26.42
N THR A 812 -7.90 -13.58 27.57
CA THR A 812 -7.23 -12.66 28.51
C THR A 812 -5.76 -12.51 28.18
#